data_22fc2ad9d58d1997b6626bd65541404a
#
_entry.id   22fc2ad9d58d1997b6626bd65541404a
#
_cell.length_a   1.000
_cell.length_b   1.000
_cell.length_c   1.000
_cell.angle_alpha   90.00
_cell.angle_beta   90.00
_cell.angle_gamma   90.00
#
_symmetry.space_group_name_H-M   'P 1'
#
loop_
_entity.id
_entity.type
_entity.pdbx_description
1 polymer ?
#
loop_
_entity_poly.entity_id
_entity_poly.type
_entity_poly.pdbx_seq_one_letter_code
_entity_poly.pdbx_strand_id
1 'polypeptide(L)'
;MDLVSKYQGVVGRVFGNDSSSSNDDSYVERLLDRISNGVLAEDRRNAMSELQSVVAESRAAQLAFGAMGFPVMLSVLKEERDDVEMVRGALETLVSALSPVEHARVSKNEVEPALLNSDLLSREVESISLLLSLLSEEDFYVRYYTLQLLTALLTNSPNSLQEAILTIPRGVTRLMDMLMDREVIRNEALLLLTYLTREAQEIQKIVVFEGAFEKIFSIIKEEGGSEGGVVVQDCLELLNNLLRNNASNQVLLRETMGFDSLISILKLRGSTYKFTQQKTINLVSVLDTINLLLLGNQEADPGKDTDRMANKTVLVQKKVLDHLLMLGVESQWAPVAVRCMALRCIGDLVINHPKNRDALASKVLGEEPQVEPALNSILRIILRTSSMQEFMAADSVFKSFCEKNPDGQTMLASTLIPQPHSMIHAPLEEDVNMSFGSMLLHGLTLSEGDGDLETCCRAASVLSHILKDNVHCKERVLQIDLEAPTPSLGGPEPMMHRLVKYLALASSMKSKDGKASASGSMYVQPILLKLLVIWLSDCQRAVQCFLDSRPHLTYLLELISNPTATICEKGLAAALIGECVIYNKITESGRDAFSIVDTISQKNGLTSFFLKFDEMQKSLLFTSAKPALPRKPLTRSTAASMSDFEDVDEREATDQKNESHPMLGMVLDSQFVFFVKELEAQIREQIVEIYSHPKSQVAVIPAELEQSSGESDGDYIQRLKRFMEKQCLEIQDLLSRNSILAEDLAKTGGNVSSQIEHKTSGGVERLQVDTLRRELQESFQRLETLKAEKARIEAESSKHRNLASKMESDLKSLSDAYNSLEQANFQLEREVKALKSGGAVPIPDVEAIKAEARDEAQKESEAELNDLLVCLGQEQSKVEKLSARLLELGEDVDKLLEGIGDDMGLQDDDEEDEED
;
A
#
# COMPACT_ATOMS: atom_id res chain seq x y z
N MET A 1 -42.23 -22.50 -24.45
CA MET A 1 -41.74 -23.80 -24.96
C MET A 1 -40.33 -23.78 -25.56
N ASP A 2 -39.80 -22.63 -25.96
CA ASP A 2 -38.44 -22.57 -26.58
C ASP A 2 -37.25 -22.60 -25.62
N LEU A 3 -37.41 -22.24 -24.36
CA LEU A 3 -36.35 -22.28 -23.36
C LEU A 3 -35.99 -23.65 -22.86
N VAL A 4 -37.01 -24.51 -22.64
CA VAL A 4 -36.82 -25.91 -22.22
C VAL A 4 -36.07 -26.71 -23.29
N SER A 5 -36.35 -26.47 -24.58
CA SER A 5 -35.68 -27.15 -25.70
C SER A 5 -34.21 -26.77 -25.87
N LYS A 6 -33.86 -25.51 -25.60
CA LYS A 6 -32.44 -25.01 -25.60
C LYS A 6 -31.64 -25.57 -24.44
N TYR A 7 -32.28 -25.75 -23.28
CA TYR A 7 -31.65 -26.25 -22.07
C TYR A 7 -31.35 -27.75 -22.13
N GLN A 8 -32.27 -28.54 -22.63
CA GLN A 8 -32.01 -29.98 -22.89
C GLN A 8 -30.81 -30.19 -23.82
N GLY A 9 -30.55 -29.28 -24.75
CA GLY A 9 -29.42 -29.35 -25.65
C GLY A 9 -28.06 -29.04 -25.00
N VAL A 10 -28.00 -28.24 -23.93
CA VAL A 10 -26.78 -27.87 -23.19
C VAL A 10 -26.47 -28.92 -22.13
N VAL A 11 -27.50 -29.39 -21.40
CA VAL A 11 -27.37 -30.43 -20.36
C VAL A 11 -26.90 -31.75 -20.97
N GLY A 12 -27.42 -32.15 -22.13
CA GLY A 12 -27.01 -33.38 -22.81
C GLY A 12 -25.58 -33.40 -23.37
N ARG A 13 -24.88 -32.26 -23.44
CA ARG A 13 -23.48 -32.14 -23.87
C ARG A 13 -22.46 -32.13 -22.73
N VAL A 14 -22.88 -31.82 -21.51
CA VAL A 14 -22.01 -31.67 -20.33
C VAL A 14 -21.99 -32.96 -19.50
N PHE A 15 -23.02 -33.78 -19.54
CA PHE A 15 -23.14 -35.00 -18.74
C PHE A 15 -22.94 -36.25 -19.57
N GLY A 16 -21.74 -36.87 -19.47
CA GLY A 16 -21.53 -38.28 -19.78
C GLY A 16 -22.24 -39.15 -18.73
N ASN A 17 -23.05 -40.02 -19.21
CA ASN A 17 -23.79 -41.16 -18.65
C ASN A 17 -23.32 -41.61 -17.23
N ASP A 18 -23.76 -40.95 -16.14
CA ASP A 18 -23.69 -41.47 -14.78
C ASP A 18 -25.09 -41.80 -14.28
N SER A 19 -25.30 -43.05 -13.91
CA SER A 19 -26.59 -43.65 -13.55
C SER A 19 -27.16 -43.24 -12.17
N SER A 20 -26.49 -42.31 -11.44
CA SER A 20 -26.98 -41.75 -10.16
C SER A 20 -27.83 -40.48 -10.35
N SER A 21 -27.62 -39.72 -11.44
CA SER A 21 -28.33 -38.45 -11.69
C SER A 21 -29.84 -38.66 -12.04
N SER A 22 -30.22 -39.82 -12.60
CA SER A 22 -31.61 -40.05 -13.01
C SER A 22 -32.62 -40.19 -11.84
N ASN A 23 -32.17 -40.50 -10.63
CA ASN A 23 -33.05 -40.61 -9.46
C ASN A 23 -33.34 -39.26 -8.83
N ASP A 24 -32.33 -38.35 -8.76
CA ASP A 24 -32.49 -37.03 -8.19
C ASP A 24 -33.31 -36.13 -9.13
N ASP A 25 -33.12 -36.23 -10.44
CA ASP A 25 -33.90 -35.50 -11.44
C ASP A 25 -35.40 -35.85 -11.33
N SER A 26 -35.72 -37.13 -11.23
CA SER A 26 -37.08 -37.63 -11.04
C SER A 26 -37.69 -37.24 -9.68
N TYR A 27 -36.84 -37.03 -8.65
CA TYR A 27 -37.32 -36.63 -7.32
C TYR A 27 -37.66 -35.15 -7.27
N VAL A 28 -36.78 -34.27 -7.78
CA VAL A 28 -37.03 -32.85 -7.89
C VAL A 28 -38.26 -32.55 -8.75
N GLU A 29 -38.41 -33.28 -9.88
CA GLU A 29 -39.60 -33.16 -10.77
C GLU A 29 -40.91 -33.47 -10.04
N ARG A 30 -40.95 -34.56 -9.25
CA ARG A 30 -42.14 -34.93 -8.45
C ARG A 30 -42.49 -33.89 -7.39
N LEU A 31 -41.50 -33.31 -6.73
CA LEU A 31 -41.74 -32.25 -5.75
C LEU A 31 -42.26 -30.98 -6.42
N LEU A 32 -41.71 -30.58 -7.56
CA LEU A 32 -42.19 -29.45 -8.34
C LEU A 32 -43.64 -29.66 -8.85
N ASP A 33 -43.99 -30.90 -9.25
CA ASP A 33 -45.36 -31.25 -9.66
C ASP A 33 -46.32 -31.16 -8.48
N ARG A 34 -45.93 -31.64 -7.27
CA ARG A 34 -46.72 -31.48 -6.05
C ARG A 34 -46.95 -30.02 -5.65
N ILE A 35 -45.92 -29.19 -5.82
CA ILE A 35 -46.02 -27.74 -5.54
C ILE A 35 -47.00 -27.07 -6.52
N SER A 36 -46.92 -27.40 -7.82
CA SER A 36 -47.73 -26.76 -8.86
C SER A 36 -49.18 -27.27 -8.87
N ASN A 37 -49.40 -28.59 -8.72
CA ASN A 37 -50.69 -29.25 -8.95
C ASN A 37 -51.30 -29.83 -7.67
N GLY A 38 -50.68 -29.78 -6.51
CA GLY A 38 -51.20 -30.26 -5.26
C GLY A 38 -52.49 -29.57 -4.85
N VAL A 39 -53.50 -30.33 -4.45
CA VAL A 39 -54.83 -29.86 -4.08
C VAL A 39 -54.86 -29.29 -2.66
N LEU A 40 -54.05 -29.86 -1.75
CA LEU A 40 -54.00 -29.45 -0.34
C LEU A 40 -52.86 -28.46 -0.13
N ALA A 41 -53.16 -27.31 0.44
CA ALA A 41 -52.15 -26.29 0.72
C ALA A 41 -51.02 -26.79 1.62
N GLU A 42 -51.35 -27.64 2.62
CA GLU A 42 -50.36 -28.25 3.52
C GLU A 42 -49.41 -29.24 2.78
N ASP A 43 -49.90 -30.02 1.85
CA ASP A 43 -49.08 -30.91 1.04
C ASP A 43 -48.13 -30.15 0.11
N ARG A 44 -48.60 -29.02 -0.45
CA ARG A 44 -47.78 -28.10 -1.25
C ARG A 44 -46.66 -27.45 -0.44
N ARG A 45 -46.95 -26.96 0.79
CA ARG A 45 -45.96 -26.38 1.70
C ARG A 45 -44.93 -27.42 2.14
N ASN A 46 -45.41 -28.66 2.46
CA ASN A 46 -44.49 -29.76 2.79
C ASN A 46 -43.56 -30.10 1.63
N ALA A 47 -44.10 -30.16 0.41
CA ALA A 47 -43.31 -30.42 -0.80
C ALA A 47 -42.30 -29.27 -1.05
N MET A 48 -42.62 -27.99 -0.73
CA MET A 48 -41.72 -26.83 -0.82
C MET A 48 -40.57 -26.96 0.18
N SER A 49 -40.86 -27.29 1.45
CA SER A 49 -39.85 -27.49 2.48
C SER A 49 -38.90 -28.64 2.16
N GLU A 50 -39.46 -29.76 1.62
CA GLU A 50 -38.70 -30.92 1.19
C GLU A 50 -37.80 -30.59 0.00
N LEU A 51 -38.28 -29.82 -0.99
CA LEU A 51 -37.51 -29.35 -2.12
C LEU A 51 -36.35 -28.43 -1.69
N GLN A 52 -36.61 -27.48 -0.79
CA GLN A 52 -35.58 -26.58 -0.24
C GLN A 52 -34.44 -27.38 0.40
N SER A 53 -34.74 -28.36 1.27
CA SER A 53 -33.74 -29.21 1.91
C SER A 53 -32.91 -30.00 0.90
N VAL A 54 -33.55 -30.60 -0.09
CA VAL A 54 -32.84 -31.38 -1.11
C VAL A 54 -31.95 -30.52 -2.00
N VAL A 55 -32.41 -29.33 -2.39
CA VAL A 55 -31.63 -28.37 -3.19
C VAL A 55 -30.46 -27.79 -2.40
N ALA A 56 -30.62 -27.61 -1.10
CA ALA A 56 -29.54 -27.11 -0.23
C ALA A 56 -28.41 -28.15 -0.04
N GLU A 57 -28.74 -29.44 -0.04
CA GLU A 57 -27.78 -30.51 0.29
C GLU A 57 -27.15 -31.19 -0.93
N SER A 58 -27.84 -31.20 -2.08
CA SER A 58 -27.44 -31.97 -3.25
C SER A 58 -27.14 -31.13 -4.47
N ARG A 59 -25.89 -31.23 -4.95
CA ARG A 59 -25.44 -30.58 -6.21
C ARG A 59 -26.23 -31.09 -7.44
N ALA A 60 -26.59 -32.39 -7.49
CA ALA A 60 -27.40 -32.95 -8.57
C ALA A 60 -28.81 -32.35 -8.52
N ALA A 61 -29.39 -32.20 -7.32
CA ALA A 61 -30.70 -31.58 -7.16
C ALA A 61 -30.66 -30.07 -7.53
N GLN A 62 -29.57 -29.33 -7.22
CA GLN A 62 -29.42 -27.95 -7.69
C GLN A 62 -29.43 -27.85 -9.21
N LEU A 63 -28.74 -28.75 -9.90
CA LEU A 63 -28.73 -28.79 -11.37
C LEU A 63 -30.13 -29.17 -11.94
N ALA A 64 -30.77 -30.18 -11.37
CA ALA A 64 -32.13 -30.57 -11.75
C ALA A 64 -33.13 -29.43 -11.53
N PHE A 65 -33.02 -28.75 -10.39
CA PHE A 65 -33.81 -27.55 -10.08
C PHE A 65 -33.58 -26.44 -11.10
N GLY A 66 -32.32 -26.14 -11.43
CA GLY A 66 -31.96 -25.11 -12.44
C GLY A 66 -32.64 -25.39 -13.79
N ALA A 67 -32.78 -26.66 -14.17
CA ALA A 67 -33.38 -27.04 -15.45
C ALA A 67 -34.91 -26.86 -15.51
N MET A 68 -35.62 -26.95 -14.39
CA MET A 68 -37.10 -27.00 -14.41
C MET A 68 -37.79 -26.23 -13.25
N GLY A 69 -37.09 -25.84 -12.21
CA GLY A 69 -37.66 -25.25 -11.00
C GLY A 69 -38.00 -23.75 -11.10
N PHE A 70 -37.23 -22.96 -11.85
CA PHE A 70 -37.48 -21.54 -11.93
C PHE A 70 -38.90 -21.14 -12.34
N PRO A 71 -39.50 -21.67 -13.38
CA PRO A 71 -40.86 -21.31 -13.77
C PRO A 71 -41.90 -21.57 -12.66
N VAL A 72 -41.75 -22.67 -11.89
CA VAL A 72 -42.64 -22.98 -10.77
C VAL A 72 -42.47 -22.00 -9.63
N MET A 73 -41.22 -21.71 -9.22
CA MET A 73 -40.96 -20.76 -8.14
C MET A 73 -41.43 -19.35 -8.50
N LEU A 74 -41.14 -18.88 -9.72
CA LEU A 74 -41.57 -17.57 -10.19
C LEU A 74 -43.10 -17.45 -10.30
N SER A 75 -43.83 -18.56 -10.66
CA SER A 75 -45.27 -18.58 -10.63
C SER A 75 -45.83 -18.43 -9.20
N VAL A 76 -45.25 -19.14 -8.21
CA VAL A 76 -45.63 -18.99 -6.80
C VAL A 76 -45.41 -17.54 -6.35
N LEU A 77 -44.27 -16.98 -6.62
CA LEU A 77 -43.93 -15.58 -6.22
C LEU A 77 -44.83 -14.53 -6.89
N LYS A 78 -45.40 -14.85 -8.06
CA LYS A 78 -46.24 -13.92 -8.83
C LYS A 78 -47.73 -14.03 -8.48
N GLU A 79 -48.21 -15.30 -8.34
CA GLU A 79 -49.65 -15.60 -8.28
C GLU A 79 -50.15 -15.90 -6.89
N GLU A 80 -49.27 -16.31 -5.95
CA GLU A 80 -49.69 -16.79 -4.63
C GLU A 80 -49.16 -15.90 -3.49
N ARG A 81 -49.13 -14.59 -3.68
CA ARG A 81 -48.58 -13.62 -2.69
C ARG A 81 -49.32 -13.63 -1.36
N ASP A 82 -50.59 -14.04 -1.32
CA ASP A 82 -51.37 -14.16 -0.10
C ASP A 82 -50.92 -15.33 0.80
N ASP A 83 -50.31 -16.37 0.23
CA ASP A 83 -49.73 -17.48 0.99
C ASP A 83 -48.24 -17.18 1.34
N VAL A 84 -48.02 -16.43 2.42
CA VAL A 84 -46.72 -16.01 2.87
C VAL A 84 -45.75 -17.17 3.09
N GLU A 85 -46.22 -18.35 3.55
CA GLU A 85 -45.39 -19.54 3.76
C GLU A 85 -44.88 -20.12 2.46
N MET A 86 -45.72 -20.14 1.44
CA MET A 86 -45.31 -20.55 0.08
C MET A 86 -44.32 -19.61 -0.53
N VAL A 87 -44.55 -18.30 -0.39
CA VAL A 87 -43.63 -17.26 -0.89
C VAL A 87 -42.27 -17.32 -0.21
N ARG A 88 -42.24 -17.50 1.12
CA ARG A 88 -40.97 -17.67 1.88
C ARG A 88 -40.22 -18.92 1.42
N GLY A 89 -40.91 -20.06 1.36
CA GLY A 89 -40.31 -21.33 0.93
C GLY A 89 -39.76 -21.27 -0.51
N ALA A 90 -40.47 -20.58 -1.41
CA ALA A 90 -39.99 -20.39 -2.78
C ALA A 90 -38.71 -19.53 -2.83
N LEU A 91 -38.66 -18.43 -2.05
CA LEU A 91 -37.46 -17.56 -1.97
C LEU A 91 -36.28 -18.29 -1.33
N GLU A 92 -36.51 -19.04 -0.23
CA GLU A 92 -35.48 -19.83 0.44
C GLU A 92 -34.93 -20.94 -0.46
N THR A 93 -35.80 -21.60 -1.23
CA THR A 93 -35.37 -22.60 -2.24
C THR A 93 -34.52 -21.95 -3.34
N LEU A 94 -34.90 -20.75 -3.82
CA LEU A 94 -34.11 -19.99 -4.79
C LEU A 94 -32.75 -19.58 -4.23
N VAL A 95 -32.68 -19.10 -2.98
CA VAL A 95 -31.41 -18.80 -2.31
C VAL A 95 -30.51 -20.02 -2.24
N SER A 96 -31.08 -21.20 -1.83
CA SER A 96 -30.34 -22.47 -1.78
C SER A 96 -29.85 -22.89 -3.17
N ALA A 97 -30.66 -22.71 -4.22
CA ALA A 97 -30.29 -23.05 -5.60
C ALA A 97 -29.14 -22.18 -6.16
N LEU A 98 -28.94 -20.97 -5.63
CA LEU A 98 -27.89 -20.03 -6.03
C LEU A 98 -26.69 -19.98 -5.07
N SER A 99 -26.76 -20.73 -3.98
CA SER A 99 -25.68 -20.84 -2.99
C SER A 99 -24.81 -22.06 -3.25
N PRO A 100 -23.50 -22.02 -3.08
CA PRO A 100 -22.64 -23.19 -3.21
C PRO A 100 -22.95 -24.23 -2.15
N VAL A 101 -22.93 -25.54 -2.50
CA VAL A 101 -23.08 -26.64 -1.54
C VAL A 101 -21.76 -26.84 -0.79
N GLU A 102 -21.78 -26.60 0.52
CA GLU A 102 -20.54 -26.50 1.34
C GLU A 102 -19.69 -27.78 1.40
N HIS A 103 -20.23 -28.95 1.12
CA HIS A 103 -19.58 -30.25 1.32
C HIS A 103 -19.09 -30.94 0.05
N ALA A 104 -19.34 -30.40 -1.12
CA ALA A 104 -18.94 -30.99 -2.37
C ALA A 104 -17.45 -30.76 -2.68
N ARG A 105 -16.66 -31.85 -2.72
CA ARG A 105 -15.29 -31.80 -3.24
C ARG A 105 -15.32 -31.43 -4.71
N VAL A 106 -15.09 -30.18 -5.03
CA VAL A 106 -15.08 -29.66 -6.40
C VAL A 106 -13.89 -30.26 -7.16
N SER A 107 -14.16 -31.07 -8.17
CA SER A 107 -13.17 -31.42 -9.19
C SER A 107 -12.89 -30.18 -10.02
N LYS A 108 -11.60 -29.90 -10.31
CA LYS A 108 -11.14 -28.64 -10.96
C LYS A 108 -11.78 -28.34 -12.33
N ASN A 109 -12.56 -29.20 -12.89
CA ASN A 109 -13.16 -29.12 -14.24
C ASN A 109 -14.70 -29.10 -14.25
N GLU A 110 -15.35 -29.11 -13.10
CA GLU A 110 -16.82 -29.09 -13.01
C GLU A 110 -17.34 -27.70 -12.78
N VAL A 111 -18.33 -27.28 -13.58
CA VAL A 111 -19.00 -25.99 -13.43
C VAL A 111 -19.90 -26.02 -12.20
N GLU A 112 -19.85 -25.03 -11.35
CA GLU A 112 -20.66 -24.92 -10.14
C GLU A 112 -22.12 -24.64 -10.48
N PRO A 113 -23.10 -25.44 -9.97
CA PRO A 113 -24.51 -25.27 -10.30
C PRO A 113 -25.06 -23.88 -9.95
N ALA A 114 -24.61 -23.31 -8.82
CA ALA A 114 -25.01 -21.99 -8.38
C ALA A 114 -24.72 -20.91 -9.42
N LEU A 115 -23.57 -20.97 -10.12
CA LEU A 115 -23.23 -20.03 -11.19
C LEU A 115 -24.16 -20.18 -12.41
N LEU A 116 -24.44 -21.41 -12.82
CA LEU A 116 -25.36 -21.68 -13.94
C LEU A 116 -26.78 -21.22 -13.62
N ASN A 117 -27.26 -21.51 -12.43
CA ASN A 117 -28.57 -21.11 -11.95
C ASN A 117 -28.70 -19.58 -11.85
N SER A 118 -27.67 -18.89 -11.39
CA SER A 118 -27.63 -17.43 -11.33
C SER A 118 -27.67 -16.79 -12.72
N ASP A 119 -26.89 -17.35 -13.67
CA ASP A 119 -26.91 -16.86 -15.05
C ASP A 119 -28.30 -17.02 -15.71
N LEU A 120 -28.97 -18.17 -15.41
CA LEU A 120 -30.33 -18.39 -15.92
C LEU A 120 -31.37 -17.41 -15.37
N LEU A 121 -31.37 -17.22 -14.04
CA LEU A 121 -32.34 -16.35 -13.38
C LEU A 121 -32.11 -14.88 -13.77
N SER A 122 -30.85 -14.47 -13.93
CA SER A 122 -30.49 -13.09 -14.26
C SER A 122 -30.75 -12.70 -15.72
N ARG A 123 -30.89 -13.66 -16.64
CA ARG A 123 -31.20 -13.36 -18.06
C ARG A 123 -32.58 -12.75 -18.29
N GLU A 124 -33.54 -13.03 -17.42
CA GLU A 124 -34.91 -12.55 -17.55
C GLU A 124 -35.13 -11.30 -16.68
N VAL A 125 -35.16 -10.13 -17.28
CA VAL A 125 -35.39 -8.84 -16.59
C VAL A 125 -36.72 -8.86 -15.81
N GLU A 126 -37.73 -9.59 -16.30
CA GLU A 126 -39.02 -9.73 -15.62
C GLU A 126 -38.88 -10.45 -14.27
N SER A 127 -38.01 -11.44 -14.16
CA SER A 127 -37.70 -12.13 -12.92
C SER A 127 -37.09 -11.19 -11.88
N ILE A 128 -36.10 -10.40 -12.30
CA ILE A 128 -35.47 -9.39 -11.42
C ILE A 128 -36.48 -8.31 -11.01
N SER A 129 -37.36 -7.88 -11.93
CA SER A 129 -38.43 -6.93 -11.62
C SER A 129 -39.42 -7.48 -10.60
N LEU A 130 -39.77 -8.76 -10.71
CA LEU A 130 -40.61 -9.48 -9.72
C LEU A 130 -39.92 -9.49 -8.35
N LEU A 131 -38.66 -9.91 -8.27
CA LEU A 131 -37.90 -9.94 -7.01
C LEU A 131 -37.85 -8.53 -6.36
N LEU A 132 -37.51 -7.51 -7.11
CA LEU A 132 -37.50 -6.15 -6.59
C LEU A 132 -38.89 -5.67 -6.12
N SER A 133 -40.00 -6.22 -6.67
CA SER A 133 -41.36 -5.90 -6.21
C SER A 133 -41.67 -6.50 -4.83
N LEU A 134 -41.07 -7.63 -4.49
CA LEU A 134 -41.25 -8.30 -3.19
C LEU A 134 -40.61 -7.53 -2.01
N LEU A 135 -39.68 -6.62 -2.28
CA LEU A 135 -39.15 -5.72 -1.25
C LEU A 135 -40.22 -4.79 -0.65
N SER A 136 -41.36 -4.62 -1.33
CA SER A 136 -42.47 -3.83 -0.83
C SER A 136 -43.46 -4.62 0.02
N GLU A 137 -43.28 -5.92 0.19
CA GLU A 137 -44.14 -6.76 1.01
C GLU A 137 -43.97 -6.46 2.52
N GLU A 138 -45.02 -6.63 3.30
CA GLU A 138 -44.99 -6.35 4.73
C GLU A 138 -44.23 -7.41 5.55
N ASP A 139 -44.11 -8.63 4.99
CA ASP A 139 -43.45 -9.74 5.68
C ASP A 139 -41.95 -9.58 5.75
N PHE A 140 -41.38 -9.73 6.96
CA PHE A 140 -39.96 -9.62 7.23
C PHE A 140 -39.14 -10.65 6.44
N TYR A 141 -39.52 -11.91 6.44
CA TYR A 141 -38.74 -12.98 5.81
C TYR A 141 -38.80 -12.91 4.28
N VAL A 142 -39.89 -12.44 3.71
CA VAL A 142 -40.00 -12.19 2.28
C VAL A 142 -38.99 -11.14 1.84
N ARG A 143 -38.87 -10.01 2.53
CA ARG A 143 -37.84 -9.01 2.23
C ARG A 143 -36.45 -9.52 2.47
N TYR A 144 -36.20 -10.22 3.57
CA TYR A 144 -34.91 -10.79 3.93
C TYR A 144 -34.37 -11.76 2.88
N TYR A 145 -35.12 -12.80 2.55
CA TYR A 145 -34.70 -13.77 1.53
C TYR A 145 -34.62 -13.17 0.13
N THR A 146 -35.42 -12.14 -0.16
CA THR A 146 -35.29 -11.40 -1.42
C THR A 146 -33.94 -10.67 -1.51
N LEU A 147 -33.51 -10.00 -0.44
CA LEU A 147 -32.18 -9.36 -0.40
C LEU A 147 -31.06 -10.38 -0.49
N GLN A 148 -31.16 -11.51 0.22
CA GLN A 148 -30.17 -12.59 0.12
C GLN A 148 -30.09 -13.15 -1.30
N LEU A 149 -31.23 -13.36 -1.97
CA LEU A 149 -31.30 -13.84 -3.35
C LEU A 149 -30.64 -12.86 -4.32
N LEU A 150 -30.91 -11.56 -4.18
CA LEU A 150 -30.26 -10.51 -4.97
C LEU A 150 -28.75 -10.44 -4.70
N THR A 151 -28.33 -10.66 -3.46
CA THR A 151 -26.90 -10.73 -3.10
C THR A 151 -26.21 -11.95 -3.72
N ALA A 152 -26.87 -13.12 -3.73
CA ALA A 152 -26.37 -14.31 -4.40
C ALA A 152 -26.24 -14.10 -5.92
N LEU A 153 -27.24 -13.49 -6.55
CA LEU A 153 -27.19 -13.11 -7.96
C LEU A 153 -26.04 -12.17 -8.26
N LEU A 154 -25.85 -11.15 -7.42
CA LEU A 154 -24.78 -10.17 -7.59
C LEU A 154 -23.38 -10.82 -7.44
N THR A 155 -23.25 -11.75 -6.50
CA THR A 155 -21.99 -12.48 -6.29
C THR A 155 -21.62 -13.37 -7.48
N ASN A 156 -22.61 -14.05 -8.05
CA ASN A 156 -22.41 -15.02 -9.12
C ASN A 156 -22.41 -14.39 -10.52
N SER A 157 -23.24 -13.34 -10.74
CA SER A 157 -23.44 -12.70 -12.04
C SER A 157 -23.59 -11.18 -11.92
N PRO A 158 -22.52 -10.45 -11.49
CA PRO A 158 -22.62 -9.04 -11.15
C PRO A 158 -23.09 -8.16 -12.31
N ASN A 159 -22.54 -8.33 -13.50
CA ASN A 159 -22.85 -7.49 -14.66
C ASN A 159 -24.31 -7.64 -15.09
N SER A 160 -24.83 -8.87 -15.11
CA SER A 160 -26.22 -9.15 -15.53
C SER A 160 -27.23 -8.50 -14.58
N LEU A 161 -26.98 -8.57 -13.25
CA LEU A 161 -27.86 -7.93 -12.26
C LEU A 161 -27.78 -6.39 -12.35
N GLN A 162 -26.57 -5.83 -12.51
CA GLN A 162 -26.40 -4.38 -12.67
C GLN A 162 -27.14 -3.85 -13.91
N GLU A 163 -27.03 -4.51 -15.04
CA GLU A 163 -27.74 -4.14 -16.27
C GLU A 163 -29.28 -4.26 -16.08
N ALA A 164 -29.75 -5.34 -15.47
CA ALA A 164 -31.18 -5.53 -15.22
C ALA A 164 -31.75 -4.42 -14.32
N ILE A 165 -31.07 -4.10 -13.21
CA ILE A 165 -31.53 -3.07 -12.26
C ILE A 165 -31.59 -1.68 -12.93
N LEU A 166 -30.67 -1.36 -13.83
CA LEU A 166 -30.69 -0.08 -14.58
C LEU A 166 -31.90 0.04 -15.50
N THR A 167 -32.41 -1.07 -16.03
CA THR A 167 -33.57 -1.06 -16.93
C THR A 167 -34.92 -1.06 -16.20
N ILE A 168 -34.95 -1.42 -14.89
CA ILE A 168 -36.18 -1.56 -14.12
C ILE A 168 -36.55 -0.23 -13.46
N PRO A 169 -37.71 0.35 -13.77
CA PRO A 169 -38.18 1.57 -13.12
C PRO A 169 -38.32 1.35 -11.60
N ARG A 170 -37.75 2.29 -10.82
CA ARG A 170 -37.76 2.25 -9.35
C ARG A 170 -37.04 1.05 -8.72
N GLY A 171 -36.18 0.32 -9.47
CA GLY A 171 -35.43 -0.78 -8.92
C GLY A 171 -34.49 -0.32 -7.79
N VAL A 172 -33.70 0.74 -8.07
CA VAL A 172 -32.79 1.33 -7.07
C VAL A 172 -33.57 1.99 -5.92
N THR A 173 -34.68 2.67 -6.21
CA THR A 173 -35.52 3.33 -5.17
C THR A 173 -35.98 2.35 -4.10
N ARG A 174 -36.45 1.15 -4.51
CA ARG A 174 -36.90 0.10 -3.59
C ARG A 174 -35.75 -0.43 -2.69
N LEU A 175 -34.56 -0.60 -3.28
CA LEU A 175 -33.39 -0.98 -2.48
C LEU A 175 -33.00 0.10 -1.49
N MET A 176 -33.09 1.36 -1.91
CA MET A 176 -32.83 2.50 -1.03
C MET A 176 -33.87 2.66 0.09
N ASP A 177 -35.11 2.24 -0.13
CA ASP A 177 -36.14 2.24 0.93
C ASP A 177 -35.84 1.21 2.03
N MET A 178 -35.20 0.10 1.69
CA MET A 178 -34.77 -0.92 2.67
C MET A 178 -33.72 -0.39 3.66
N LEU A 179 -33.00 0.67 3.36
CA LEU A 179 -32.09 1.33 4.31
C LEU A 179 -32.80 1.98 5.50
N MET A 180 -34.13 2.19 5.38
CA MET A 180 -34.98 2.76 6.44
C MET A 180 -35.80 1.70 7.18
N ASP A 181 -35.61 0.43 6.87
CA ASP A 181 -36.28 -0.71 7.47
C ASP A 181 -35.62 -1.13 8.80
N ARG A 182 -36.10 -2.22 9.41
CA ARG A 182 -35.54 -2.80 10.64
C ARG A 182 -34.05 -3.14 10.43
N GLU A 183 -33.32 -3.15 11.51
CA GLU A 183 -31.86 -3.32 11.54
C GLU A 183 -31.33 -4.42 10.63
N VAL A 184 -31.91 -5.63 10.68
CA VAL A 184 -31.45 -6.78 9.86
C VAL A 184 -31.66 -6.49 8.36
N ILE A 185 -32.84 -6.01 7.97
CA ILE A 185 -33.15 -5.67 6.56
C ILE A 185 -32.25 -4.53 6.09
N ARG A 186 -32.09 -3.49 6.92
CA ARG A 186 -31.20 -2.36 6.64
C ARG A 186 -29.78 -2.83 6.37
N ASN A 187 -29.25 -3.72 7.23
CA ASN A 187 -27.88 -4.17 7.12
C ASN A 187 -27.67 -5.05 5.86
N GLU A 188 -28.62 -5.93 5.51
CA GLU A 188 -28.58 -6.71 4.28
C GLU A 188 -28.65 -5.80 3.04
N ALA A 189 -29.55 -4.81 3.04
CA ALA A 189 -29.67 -3.85 1.95
C ALA A 189 -28.39 -3.00 1.78
N LEU A 190 -27.77 -2.60 2.91
CA LEU A 190 -26.50 -1.87 2.93
C LEU A 190 -25.38 -2.68 2.27
N LEU A 191 -25.29 -3.98 2.62
CA LEU A 191 -24.31 -4.89 2.05
C LEU A 191 -24.53 -5.09 0.55
N LEU A 192 -25.77 -5.32 0.15
CA LEU A 192 -26.15 -5.47 -1.27
C LEU A 192 -25.82 -4.22 -2.07
N LEU A 193 -26.15 -3.02 -1.57
CA LEU A 193 -25.85 -1.74 -2.22
C LEU A 193 -24.33 -1.51 -2.32
N THR A 194 -23.57 -1.91 -1.31
CA THR A 194 -22.12 -1.81 -1.31
C THR A 194 -21.50 -2.65 -2.44
N TYR A 195 -21.95 -3.87 -2.64
CA TYR A 195 -21.49 -4.71 -3.75
C TYR A 195 -22.00 -4.22 -5.11
N LEU A 196 -23.26 -3.78 -5.17
CA LEU A 196 -23.91 -3.33 -6.40
C LEU A 196 -23.24 -2.07 -6.99
N THR A 197 -22.74 -1.19 -6.11
CA THR A 197 -22.12 0.10 -6.52
C THR A 197 -20.63 -0.03 -6.84
N ARG A 198 -20.01 -1.20 -6.66
CA ARG A 198 -18.61 -1.41 -7.03
C ARG A 198 -18.43 -1.26 -8.52
N GLU A 199 -17.58 -0.30 -8.94
CA GLU A 199 -17.21 -0.02 -10.33
C GLU A 199 -18.40 0.32 -11.27
N ALA A 200 -19.63 0.47 -10.76
CA ALA A 200 -20.85 0.74 -11.52
C ALA A 200 -21.23 2.23 -11.45
N GLN A 201 -20.58 3.11 -12.22
CA GLN A 201 -20.73 4.56 -12.12
C GLN A 201 -22.18 5.06 -12.32
N GLU A 202 -22.94 4.46 -13.22
CA GLU A 202 -24.34 4.88 -13.47
C GLU A 202 -25.24 4.52 -12.28
N ILE A 203 -25.06 3.33 -11.70
CA ILE A 203 -25.80 2.95 -10.48
C ILE A 203 -25.42 3.86 -9.32
N GLN A 204 -24.13 4.18 -9.15
CA GLN A 204 -23.66 5.13 -8.12
C GLN A 204 -24.37 6.48 -8.22
N LYS A 205 -24.55 7.03 -9.44
CA LYS A 205 -25.25 8.30 -9.66
C LYS A 205 -26.73 8.21 -9.26
N ILE A 206 -27.41 7.11 -9.66
CA ILE A 206 -28.81 6.91 -9.33
C ILE A 206 -29.00 6.75 -7.82
N VAL A 207 -28.16 5.92 -7.17
CA VAL A 207 -28.18 5.70 -5.72
C VAL A 207 -28.01 7.02 -4.94
N VAL A 208 -27.10 7.87 -5.40
CA VAL A 208 -26.89 9.20 -4.79
C VAL A 208 -28.09 10.14 -5.06
N PHE A 209 -28.65 10.10 -6.25
CA PHE A 209 -29.86 10.88 -6.60
C PHE A 209 -31.07 10.49 -5.73
N GLU A 210 -31.17 9.22 -5.32
CA GLU A 210 -32.21 8.70 -4.39
C GLU A 210 -31.90 9.01 -2.90
N GLY A 211 -30.95 9.92 -2.63
CA GLY A 211 -30.68 10.44 -1.29
C GLY A 211 -29.80 9.53 -0.43
N ALA A 212 -28.85 8.80 -1.04
CA ALA A 212 -27.97 7.89 -0.31
C ALA A 212 -27.14 8.60 0.76
N PHE A 213 -26.61 9.80 0.49
CA PHE A 213 -25.77 10.51 1.43
C PHE A 213 -26.50 10.82 2.76
N GLU A 214 -27.73 11.32 2.69
CA GLU A 214 -28.53 11.62 3.87
C GLU A 214 -28.80 10.35 4.69
N LYS A 215 -29.19 9.26 4.04
CA LYS A 215 -29.48 7.98 4.69
C LYS A 215 -28.23 7.41 5.36
N ILE A 216 -27.10 7.36 4.65
CA ILE A 216 -25.80 6.86 5.13
C ILE A 216 -25.36 7.66 6.37
N PHE A 217 -25.35 8.98 6.31
CA PHE A 217 -24.92 9.80 7.44
C PHE A 217 -25.91 9.75 8.63
N SER A 218 -27.21 9.53 8.39
CA SER A 218 -28.17 9.27 9.46
C SER A 218 -27.86 7.98 10.18
N ILE A 219 -27.65 6.89 9.44
CA ILE A 219 -27.29 5.59 10.03
C ILE A 219 -25.97 5.70 10.81
N ILE A 220 -24.92 6.30 10.24
CA ILE A 220 -23.64 6.48 10.95
C ILE A 220 -23.82 7.25 12.26
N LYS A 221 -24.66 8.29 12.26
CA LYS A 221 -24.93 9.09 13.45
C LYS A 221 -25.70 8.31 14.51
N GLU A 222 -26.70 7.54 14.12
CA GLU A 222 -27.51 6.67 14.98
C GLU A 222 -26.68 5.57 15.62
N GLU A 223 -25.78 4.98 14.84
CA GLU A 223 -24.86 3.91 15.28
C GLU A 223 -23.64 4.43 16.08
N GLY A 224 -23.56 5.71 16.40
CA GLY A 224 -22.55 6.28 17.29
C GLY A 224 -21.31 6.88 16.62
N GLY A 225 -21.30 7.06 15.29
CA GLY A 225 -20.23 7.67 14.55
C GLY A 225 -18.98 6.77 14.50
N SER A 226 -17.78 7.32 14.79
CA SER A 226 -16.55 6.52 14.78
C SER A 226 -16.49 5.41 15.82
N GLU A 227 -17.31 5.47 16.88
CA GLU A 227 -17.39 4.46 17.93
C GLU A 227 -18.35 3.29 17.57
N GLY A 228 -19.07 3.40 16.43
CA GLY A 228 -20.04 2.41 16.00
C GLY A 228 -19.43 1.10 15.52
N GLY A 229 -20.29 0.07 15.39
CA GLY A 229 -19.92 -1.26 14.97
C GLY A 229 -19.66 -1.43 13.48
N VAL A 230 -19.79 -2.67 13.00
CA VAL A 230 -19.55 -3.07 11.59
C VAL A 230 -20.50 -2.34 10.63
N VAL A 231 -21.71 -1.97 11.08
CA VAL A 231 -22.67 -1.22 10.27
C VAL A 231 -22.10 0.13 9.82
N VAL A 232 -21.36 0.82 10.69
CA VAL A 232 -20.69 2.08 10.32
C VAL A 232 -19.59 1.83 9.29
N GLN A 233 -18.85 0.74 9.42
CA GLN A 233 -17.85 0.33 8.42
C GLN A 233 -18.49 0.10 7.05
N ASP A 234 -19.61 -0.65 6.99
CA ASP A 234 -20.33 -0.92 5.75
C ASP A 234 -20.89 0.37 5.12
N CYS A 235 -21.42 1.29 5.94
CA CYS A 235 -21.83 2.62 5.50
C CYS A 235 -20.69 3.43 4.87
N LEU A 236 -19.51 3.39 5.48
CA LEU A 236 -18.33 4.08 4.97
C LEU A 236 -17.77 3.40 3.70
N GLU A 237 -17.86 2.07 3.61
CA GLU A 237 -17.49 1.34 2.39
C GLU A 237 -18.43 1.73 1.22
N LEU A 238 -19.74 1.77 1.46
CA LEU A 238 -20.71 2.25 0.48
C LEU A 238 -20.41 3.70 0.06
N LEU A 239 -20.20 4.59 1.03
CA LEU A 239 -19.85 5.99 0.76
C LEU A 239 -18.59 6.10 -0.11
N ASN A 240 -17.55 5.33 0.19
CA ASN A 240 -16.32 5.31 -0.57
C ASN A 240 -16.53 4.79 -2.00
N ASN A 241 -17.37 3.76 -2.18
CA ASN A 241 -17.74 3.27 -3.50
C ASN A 241 -18.48 4.34 -4.33
N LEU A 242 -19.41 5.06 -3.71
CA LEU A 242 -20.18 6.12 -4.37
C LEU A 242 -19.32 7.31 -4.82
N LEU A 243 -18.20 7.58 -4.13
CA LEU A 243 -17.30 8.70 -4.41
C LEU A 243 -16.09 8.31 -5.29
N ARG A 244 -15.73 7.02 -5.31
CA ARG A 244 -14.56 6.53 -6.03
C ARG A 244 -14.78 6.65 -7.54
N ASN A 245 -13.87 7.34 -8.22
CA ASN A 245 -13.92 7.59 -9.66
C ASN A 245 -15.22 8.26 -10.17
N ASN A 246 -15.96 8.94 -9.31
CA ASN A 246 -17.22 9.58 -9.62
C ASN A 246 -17.24 11.07 -9.20
N ALA A 247 -16.69 11.93 -10.07
CA ALA A 247 -16.58 13.36 -9.79
C ALA A 247 -17.94 14.04 -9.58
N SER A 248 -18.99 13.62 -10.31
CA SER A 248 -20.34 14.16 -10.15
C SER A 248 -20.89 13.96 -8.73
N ASN A 249 -20.67 12.76 -8.15
CA ASN A 249 -21.10 12.45 -6.80
C ASN A 249 -20.28 13.23 -5.75
N GLN A 250 -18.98 13.45 -6.00
CA GLN A 250 -18.15 14.28 -5.12
C GLN A 250 -18.63 15.75 -5.11
N VAL A 251 -18.98 16.30 -6.27
CA VAL A 251 -19.56 17.64 -6.39
C VAL A 251 -20.90 17.70 -5.68
N LEU A 252 -21.78 16.72 -5.91
CA LEU A 252 -23.11 16.70 -5.30
C LEU A 252 -23.02 16.62 -3.76
N LEU A 253 -22.13 15.78 -3.22
CA LEU A 253 -21.89 15.73 -1.78
C LEU A 253 -21.46 17.09 -1.22
N ARG A 254 -20.53 17.78 -1.89
CA ARG A 254 -20.07 19.12 -1.50
C ARG A 254 -21.18 20.15 -1.49
N GLU A 255 -22.01 20.18 -2.55
CA GLU A 255 -23.01 21.23 -2.77
C GLU A 255 -24.30 21.01 -1.98
N THR A 256 -24.72 19.75 -1.76
CA THR A 256 -26.00 19.44 -1.07
C THR A 256 -25.83 19.29 0.43
N MET A 257 -24.90 18.47 0.87
CA MET A 257 -24.68 18.13 2.28
C MET A 257 -23.54 18.91 2.92
N GLY A 258 -22.57 19.37 2.12
CA GLY A 258 -21.27 19.82 2.60
C GLY A 258 -20.48 18.68 3.25
N PHE A 259 -19.42 19.03 3.97
CA PHE A 259 -18.56 18.02 4.63
C PHE A 259 -18.70 17.97 6.15
N ASP A 260 -19.69 18.66 6.76
CA ASP A 260 -19.84 18.76 8.22
C ASP A 260 -20.13 17.39 8.84
N SER A 261 -21.01 16.59 8.21
CA SER A 261 -21.33 15.24 8.67
C SER A 261 -20.12 14.32 8.64
N LEU A 262 -19.33 14.35 7.53
CA LEU A 262 -18.11 13.58 7.37
C LEU A 262 -17.07 13.97 8.44
N ILE A 263 -16.84 15.26 8.64
CA ILE A 263 -15.88 15.77 9.61
C ILE A 263 -16.32 15.45 11.05
N SER A 264 -17.63 15.39 11.31
CA SER A 264 -18.14 15.05 12.63
C SER A 264 -17.74 13.64 13.11
N ILE A 265 -17.47 12.72 12.15
CA ILE A 265 -17.02 11.35 12.46
C ILE A 265 -15.57 11.35 12.94
N LEU A 266 -14.73 12.30 12.48
CA LEU A 266 -13.33 12.45 12.93
C LEU A 266 -13.21 12.99 14.36
N LYS A 267 -14.28 13.54 14.93
CA LYS A 267 -14.25 14.13 16.27
C LYS A 267 -14.09 13.03 17.30
N LEU A 268 -12.97 13.02 17.99
CA LEU A 268 -12.76 12.16 19.14
C LEU A 268 -13.61 12.68 20.33
N ARG A 269 -14.34 11.79 20.99
CA ARG A 269 -15.19 12.11 22.15
C ARG A 269 -14.56 11.58 23.44
N GLY A 270 -14.66 12.35 24.52
CA GLY A 270 -14.17 11.98 25.84
C GLY A 270 -12.74 12.41 26.15
N SER A 271 -12.34 12.27 27.42
CA SER A 271 -11.01 12.65 27.92
C SER A 271 -9.97 11.53 27.81
N THR A 272 -10.42 10.27 27.71
CA THR A 272 -9.56 9.10 27.51
C THR A 272 -9.89 8.46 26.16
N TYR A 273 -9.01 8.63 25.20
CA TYR A 273 -9.19 8.08 23.85
C TYR A 273 -8.78 6.60 23.81
N LYS A 274 -9.76 5.71 23.91
CA LYS A 274 -9.53 4.28 23.65
C LYS A 274 -9.76 4.00 22.16
N PHE A 275 -8.77 3.46 21.50
CA PHE A 275 -8.88 3.03 20.11
C PHE A 275 -9.14 1.53 20.06
N THR A 276 -10.41 1.16 19.89
CA THR A 276 -10.78 -0.23 19.56
C THR A 276 -10.41 -0.53 18.11
N GLN A 277 -10.30 -1.81 17.76
CA GLN A 277 -10.06 -2.23 16.38
C GLN A 277 -11.12 -1.67 15.42
N GLN A 278 -12.42 -1.76 15.81
CA GLN A 278 -13.51 -1.24 14.98
C GLN A 278 -13.44 0.27 14.80
N LYS A 279 -13.14 1.02 15.84
CA LYS A 279 -12.95 2.48 15.76
C LYS A 279 -11.78 2.83 14.84
N THR A 280 -10.69 2.07 14.90
CA THR A 280 -9.53 2.25 13.99
C THR A 280 -9.95 2.05 12.55
N ILE A 281 -10.68 0.98 12.23
CA ILE A 281 -11.20 0.70 10.88
C ILE A 281 -12.11 1.84 10.40
N ASN A 282 -13.04 2.29 11.24
CA ASN A 282 -13.96 3.37 10.91
C ASN A 282 -13.22 4.68 10.62
N LEU A 283 -12.23 5.04 11.46
CA LEU A 283 -11.42 6.25 11.24
C LEU A 283 -10.57 6.17 9.97
N VAL A 284 -9.96 5.02 9.68
CA VAL A 284 -9.19 4.83 8.43
C VAL A 284 -10.12 4.92 7.22
N SER A 285 -11.35 4.37 7.31
CA SER A 285 -12.34 4.44 6.23
C SER A 285 -12.81 5.88 5.96
N VAL A 286 -13.02 6.68 6.99
CA VAL A 286 -13.35 8.12 6.86
C VAL A 286 -12.17 8.90 6.26
N LEU A 287 -10.94 8.60 6.69
CA LEU A 287 -9.76 9.23 6.12
C LEU A 287 -9.57 8.84 4.64
N ASP A 288 -9.93 7.60 4.25
CA ASP A 288 -9.99 7.21 2.83
C ASP A 288 -11.04 8.01 2.05
N THR A 289 -12.22 8.26 2.65
CA THR A 289 -13.23 9.16 2.06
C THR A 289 -12.67 10.55 1.80
N ILE A 290 -11.96 11.12 2.77
CA ILE A 290 -11.32 12.44 2.62
C ILE A 290 -10.27 12.38 1.51
N ASN A 291 -9.47 11.33 1.47
CA ASN A 291 -8.44 11.13 0.44
C ASN A 291 -9.07 11.07 -0.97
N LEU A 292 -10.18 10.35 -1.14
CA LEU A 292 -10.91 10.31 -2.41
C LEU A 292 -11.37 11.71 -2.88
N LEU A 293 -11.80 12.55 -1.94
CA LEU A 293 -12.21 13.94 -2.24
C LEU A 293 -11.02 14.85 -2.58
N LEU A 294 -9.82 14.54 -2.06
CA LEU A 294 -8.60 15.32 -2.28
C LEU A 294 -7.87 14.94 -3.57
N LEU A 295 -7.82 13.65 -3.92
CA LEU A 295 -7.06 13.16 -5.08
C LEU A 295 -7.85 13.24 -6.38
N GLY A 296 -9.18 13.06 -6.35
CA GLY A 296 -10.01 13.00 -7.54
C GLY A 296 -9.66 11.83 -8.48
N ASN A 297 -10.18 11.82 -9.69
CA ASN A 297 -9.81 10.85 -10.72
C ASN A 297 -8.47 11.23 -11.36
N GLN A 298 -7.59 10.25 -11.57
CA GLN A 298 -6.26 10.45 -12.14
C GLN A 298 -6.25 10.76 -13.65
N GLU A 299 -7.41 10.74 -14.32
CA GLU A 299 -7.50 11.14 -15.73
C GLU A 299 -7.32 12.66 -15.85
N ALA A 300 -6.36 13.06 -16.67
CA ALA A 300 -5.95 14.44 -16.89
C ALA A 300 -7.01 15.26 -17.67
N ASP A 301 -8.15 15.53 -17.03
CA ASP A 301 -9.18 16.41 -17.58
C ASP A 301 -9.12 17.75 -16.83
N PRO A 302 -8.83 18.88 -17.51
CA PRO A 302 -8.68 20.19 -16.87
C PRO A 302 -9.91 20.66 -16.07
N GLY A 303 -11.12 20.18 -16.45
CA GLY A 303 -12.36 20.52 -15.72
C GLY A 303 -12.46 19.87 -14.34
N LYS A 304 -11.88 18.68 -14.16
CA LYS A 304 -11.89 17.94 -12.88
C LYS A 304 -10.92 18.51 -11.83
N ASP A 305 -9.92 19.28 -12.27
CA ASP A 305 -8.98 19.96 -11.37
C ASP A 305 -9.64 21.09 -10.55
N THR A 306 -10.62 21.78 -11.13
CA THR A 306 -11.36 22.85 -10.44
C THR A 306 -12.21 22.31 -9.29
N ASP A 307 -12.86 21.16 -9.45
CA ASP A 307 -13.69 20.53 -8.42
C ASP A 307 -12.83 20.01 -7.26
N ARG A 308 -11.68 19.41 -7.57
CA ARG A 308 -10.71 18.99 -6.55
C ARG A 308 -10.20 20.18 -5.73
N MET A 309 -9.91 21.30 -6.39
CA MET A 309 -9.47 22.52 -5.69
C MET A 309 -10.59 23.11 -4.84
N ALA A 310 -11.85 23.06 -5.30
CA ALA A 310 -13.00 23.45 -4.51
C ALA A 310 -13.19 22.55 -3.28
N ASN A 311 -13.05 21.23 -3.42
CA ASN A 311 -13.09 20.28 -2.29
C ASN A 311 -12.03 20.62 -1.23
N LYS A 312 -10.76 20.83 -1.67
CA LYS A 312 -9.66 21.21 -0.77
C LYS A 312 -9.96 22.51 -0.01
N THR A 313 -10.53 23.50 -0.69
CA THR A 313 -10.90 24.79 -0.09
C THR A 313 -11.98 24.61 0.98
N VAL A 314 -13.09 23.90 0.64
CA VAL A 314 -14.20 23.70 1.55
C VAL A 314 -13.79 22.86 2.77
N LEU A 315 -12.99 21.82 2.58
CA LEU A 315 -12.50 20.99 3.68
C LEU A 315 -11.69 21.79 4.71
N VAL A 316 -10.80 22.70 4.26
CA VAL A 316 -10.03 23.55 5.19
C VAL A 316 -10.94 24.58 5.87
N GLN A 317 -11.89 25.18 5.16
CA GLN A 317 -12.87 26.08 5.77
C GLN A 317 -13.70 25.40 6.87
N LYS A 318 -13.98 24.10 6.72
CA LYS A 318 -14.67 23.25 7.70
C LYS A 318 -13.73 22.69 8.78
N LYS A 319 -12.49 23.19 8.87
CA LYS A 319 -11.49 22.83 9.89
C LYS A 319 -11.02 21.36 9.85
N VAL A 320 -11.08 20.71 8.67
CA VAL A 320 -10.58 19.34 8.55
C VAL A 320 -9.10 19.24 8.91
N LEU A 321 -8.32 20.29 8.59
CA LEU A 321 -6.88 20.34 8.92
C LEU A 321 -6.63 20.19 10.43
N ASP A 322 -7.47 20.77 11.29
CA ASP A 322 -7.33 20.68 12.75
C ASP A 322 -7.52 19.24 13.23
N HIS A 323 -8.53 18.55 12.68
CA HIS A 323 -8.78 17.14 13.02
C HIS A 323 -7.69 16.20 12.48
N LEU A 324 -7.16 16.47 11.28
CA LEU A 324 -6.06 15.70 10.71
C LEU A 324 -4.78 15.87 11.52
N LEU A 325 -4.45 17.10 11.96
CA LEU A 325 -3.31 17.38 12.81
C LEU A 325 -3.47 16.72 14.19
N MET A 326 -4.67 16.78 14.78
CA MET A 326 -4.96 16.11 16.04
C MET A 326 -4.74 14.59 15.93
N LEU A 327 -5.24 13.94 14.86
CA LEU A 327 -5.09 12.49 14.65
C LEU A 327 -3.67 12.08 14.25
N GLY A 328 -3.02 12.86 13.40
CA GLY A 328 -1.73 12.51 12.81
C GLY A 328 -0.51 12.93 13.64
N VAL A 329 -0.66 13.97 14.47
CA VAL A 329 0.47 14.62 15.14
C VAL A 329 0.32 14.65 16.67
N GLU A 330 -0.82 15.13 17.18
CA GLU A 330 -1.02 15.30 18.64
C GLU A 330 -1.35 13.99 19.35
N SER A 331 -2.11 13.10 18.70
CA SER A 331 -2.56 11.83 19.29
C SER A 331 -1.50 10.73 19.18
N GLN A 332 -0.53 10.72 20.10
CA GLN A 332 0.52 9.69 20.13
C GLN A 332 -0.06 8.28 20.39
N TRP A 333 -1.23 8.19 21.00
CA TRP A 333 -1.93 6.91 21.27
C TRP A 333 -2.78 6.41 20.10
N ALA A 334 -2.95 7.20 19.03
CA ALA A 334 -3.67 6.74 17.86
C ALA A 334 -2.85 5.65 17.15
N PRO A 335 -3.52 4.58 16.66
CA PRO A 335 -2.84 3.54 15.89
C PRO A 335 -2.06 4.11 14.71
N VAL A 336 -0.91 3.50 14.39
CA VAL A 336 -0.01 3.97 13.31
C VAL A 336 -0.75 4.12 11.99
N ALA A 337 -1.67 3.21 11.67
CA ALA A 337 -2.48 3.27 10.45
C ALA A 337 -3.30 4.58 10.36
N VAL A 338 -3.92 5.01 11.46
CA VAL A 338 -4.70 6.26 11.52
C VAL A 338 -3.78 7.47 11.38
N ARG A 339 -2.66 7.49 12.12
CA ARG A 339 -1.67 8.58 12.06
C ARG A 339 -1.09 8.75 10.65
N CYS A 340 -0.67 7.63 10.04
CA CYS A 340 -0.14 7.65 8.68
C CYS A 340 -1.16 8.15 7.66
N MET A 341 -2.42 7.72 7.79
CA MET A 341 -3.47 8.14 6.86
C MET A 341 -3.80 9.63 7.03
N ALA A 342 -3.87 10.12 8.26
CA ALA A 342 -4.09 11.53 8.55
C ALA A 342 -2.94 12.41 8.00
N LEU A 343 -1.67 12.01 8.21
CA LEU A 343 -0.51 12.71 7.65
C LEU A 343 -0.53 12.77 6.12
N ARG A 344 -0.89 11.67 5.45
CA ARG A 344 -1.05 11.66 3.99
C ARG A 344 -2.16 12.58 3.52
N CYS A 345 -3.31 12.58 4.21
CA CYS A 345 -4.39 13.53 3.91
C CYS A 345 -3.94 14.99 4.07
N ILE A 346 -3.08 15.31 5.05
CA ILE A 346 -2.49 16.66 5.18
C ILE A 346 -1.65 16.99 3.95
N GLY A 347 -0.78 16.07 3.51
CA GLY A 347 0.01 16.25 2.29
C GLY A 347 -0.86 16.50 1.05
N ASP A 348 -1.89 15.66 0.84
CA ASP A 348 -2.81 15.78 -0.29
C ASP A 348 -3.67 17.05 -0.24
N LEU A 349 -3.97 17.54 0.97
CA LEU A 349 -4.73 18.77 1.19
C LEU A 349 -3.95 20.01 0.76
N VAL A 350 -2.63 20.03 0.98
CA VAL A 350 -1.77 21.21 0.74
C VAL A 350 -1.13 21.20 -0.66
N ILE A 351 -0.97 20.04 -1.29
CA ILE A 351 -0.31 19.95 -2.60
C ILE A 351 -1.04 20.80 -3.64
N ASN A 352 -0.29 21.64 -4.36
CA ASN A 352 -0.79 22.56 -5.39
C ASN A 352 -1.90 23.55 -4.93
N HIS A 353 -2.03 23.81 -3.62
CA HIS A 353 -3.05 24.71 -3.07
C HIS A 353 -2.44 25.78 -2.14
N PRO A 354 -2.12 26.99 -2.64
CA PRO A 354 -1.39 28.03 -1.89
C PRO A 354 -2.04 28.38 -0.55
N LYS A 355 -3.36 28.65 -0.53
CA LYS A 355 -4.10 29.00 0.71
C LYS A 355 -4.03 27.91 1.79
N ASN A 356 -4.05 26.65 1.40
CA ASN A 356 -3.97 25.54 2.36
C ASN A 356 -2.53 25.37 2.88
N ARG A 357 -1.51 25.67 2.04
CA ARG A 357 -0.10 25.73 2.50
C ARG A 357 0.07 26.81 3.54
N ASP A 358 -0.46 28.02 3.30
CA ASP A 358 -0.41 29.12 4.26
C ASP A 358 -1.14 28.76 5.57
N ALA A 359 -2.30 28.07 5.45
CA ALA A 359 -3.04 27.57 6.60
C ALA A 359 -2.22 26.58 7.42
N LEU A 360 -1.49 25.63 6.79
CA LEU A 360 -0.62 24.69 7.49
C LEU A 360 0.59 25.41 8.11
N ALA A 361 1.23 26.31 7.38
CA ALA A 361 2.40 27.04 7.84
C ALA A 361 2.11 27.94 9.06
N SER A 362 0.88 28.46 9.16
CA SER A 362 0.43 29.30 10.29
C SER A 362 -0.15 28.50 11.47
N LYS A 363 -0.33 27.18 11.32
CA LYS A 363 -0.91 26.35 12.39
C LYS A 363 0.07 26.13 13.52
N VAL A 364 -0.49 26.20 14.72
CA VAL A 364 0.21 25.99 15.97
C VAL A 364 -0.53 24.90 16.75
N LEU A 365 0.21 23.99 17.36
CA LEU A 365 -0.29 22.84 18.13
C LEU A 365 0.14 22.94 19.59
N GLY A 366 -0.58 22.24 20.48
CA GLY A 366 -0.32 22.20 21.91
C GLY A 366 -1.10 23.26 22.69
N GLU A 367 -1.02 23.19 24.02
CA GLU A 367 -1.65 24.14 24.98
C GLU A 367 -0.59 25.05 25.56
N GLU A 368 -0.97 26.30 25.85
CA GLU A 368 -0.06 27.26 26.52
C GLU A 368 0.40 26.73 27.88
N PRO A 369 1.73 26.79 28.19
CA PRO A 369 2.80 27.52 27.51
C PRO A 369 3.57 26.72 26.43
N GLN A 370 3.21 25.46 26.12
CA GLN A 370 3.93 24.57 25.22
C GLN A 370 3.30 24.57 23.82
N VAL A 371 3.36 25.69 23.15
CA VAL A 371 2.78 25.87 21.81
C VAL A 371 3.88 25.76 20.77
N GLU A 372 3.70 24.87 19.76
CA GLU A 372 4.68 24.61 18.71
C GLU A 372 4.06 24.73 17.30
N PRO A 373 4.79 25.29 16.28
CA PRO A 373 4.33 25.24 14.89
C PRO A 373 4.09 23.81 14.40
N ALA A 374 3.00 23.57 13.68
CA ALA A 374 2.64 22.23 13.19
C ALA A 374 3.75 21.57 12.35
N LEU A 375 4.46 22.34 11.52
CA LEU A 375 5.59 21.82 10.74
C LEU A 375 6.75 21.34 11.63
N ASN A 376 6.98 21.98 12.78
CA ASN A 376 7.98 21.54 13.74
C ASN A 376 7.59 20.20 14.37
N SER A 377 6.33 20.06 14.78
CA SER A 377 5.83 18.79 15.35
C SER A 377 5.89 17.64 14.33
N ILE A 378 5.59 17.90 13.05
CA ILE A 378 5.72 16.90 11.97
C ILE A 378 7.20 16.53 11.75
N LEU A 379 8.12 17.50 11.76
CA LEU A 379 9.56 17.22 11.69
C LEU A 379 10.04 16.37 12.87
N ARG A 380 9.53 16.64 14.07
CA ARG A 380 9.84 15.86 15.27
C ARG A 380 9.40 14.40 15.13
N ILE A 381 8.24 14.13 14.53
CA ILE A 381 7.80 12.76 14.18
C ILE A 381 8.81 12.12 13.24
N ILE A 382 9.21 12.79 12.15
CA ILE A 382 10.19 12.27 11.18
C ILE A 382 11.50 11.84 11.86
N LEU A 383 12.00 12.67 12.78
CA LEU A 383 13.30 12.43 13.42
C LEU A 383 13.25 11.34 14.52
N ARG A 384 12.08 11.11 15.14
CA ARG A 384 11.94 10.24 16.32
C ARG A 384 11.24 8.90 16.07
N THR A 385 10.37 8.82 15.06
CA THR A 385 9.57 7.60 14.87
C THR A 385 10.44 6.39 14.56
N SER A 386 10.11 5.24 15.16
CA SER A 386 10.68 3.95 14.77
C SER A 386 9.94 3.33 13.58
N SER A 387 8.71 3.78 13.28
CA SER A 387 7.91 3.25 12.19
C SER A 387 8.30 3.87 10.85
N MET A 388 8.70 3.01 9.92
CA MET A 388 9.01 3.38 8.54
C MET A 388 7.79 3.98 7.83
N GLN A 389 6.60 3.43 8.05
CA GLN A 389 5.37 3.91 7.42
C GLN A 389 5.02 5.32 7.91
N GLU A 390 5.22 5.59 9.20
CA GLU A 390 4.97 6.91 9.78
C GLU A 390 5.98 7.95 9.28
N PHE A 391 7.27 7.59 9.22
CA PHE A 391 8.28 8.42 8.58
C PHE A 391 7.87 8.82 7.16
N MET A 392 7.50 7.83 6.33
CA MET A 392 7.10 8.06 4.94
C MET A 392 5.87 8.96 4.82
N ALA A 393 4.89 8.78 5.70
CA ALA A 393 3.67 9.59 5.72
C ALA A 393 3.99 11.04 6.12
N ALA A 394 4.84 11.25 7.13
CA ALA A 394 5.25 12.58 7.58
C ALA A 394 6.16 13.28 6.55
N ASP A 395 7.11 12.56 5.92
CA ASP A 395 7.98 13.07 4.86
C ASP A 395 7.17 13.54 3.64
N SER A 396 6.08 12.81 3.31
CA SER A 396 5.16 13.19 2.22
C SER A 396 4.49 14.54 2.44
N VAL A 397 4.31 15.00 3.69
CA VAL A 397 3.78 16.32 4.00
C VAL A 397 4.77 17.40 3.56
N PHE A 398 6.06 17.24 3.88
CA PHE A 398 7.09 18.19 3.44
C PHE A 398 7.27 18.18 1.93
N LYS A 399 7.25 17.01 1.31
CA LYS A 399 7.25 16.90 -0.15
C LYS A 399 6.12 17.71 -0.77
N SER A 400 4.88 17.52 -0.30
CA SER A 400 3.70 18.22 -0.81
C SER A 400 3.70 19.73 -0.49
N PHE A 401 4.23 20.11 0.68
CA PHE A 401 4.35 21.51 1.10
C PHE A 401 5.37 22.26 0.24
N CYS A 402 6.52 21.64 -0.04
CA CYS A 402 7.61 22.27 -0.81
C CYS A 402 7.37 22.22 -2.33
N GLU A 403 6.54 21.31 -2.84
CA GLU A 403 6.27 21.16 -4.27
C GLU A 403 5.73 22.45 -4.90
N LYS A 404 6.49 23.07 -5.83
CA LYS A 404 6.13 24.36 -6.46
C LYS A 404 5.78 25.46 -5.45
N ASN A 405 6.52 25.53 -4.33
CA ASN A 405 6.32 26.51 -3.26
C ASN A 405 7.64 27.17 -2.83
N PRO A 406 8.24 28.02 -3.67
CA PRO A 406 9.54 28.64 -3.39
C PRO A 406 9.52 29.52 -2.13
N ASP A 407 8.39 30.16 -1.82
CA ASP A 407 8.24 30.99 -0.61
C ASP A 407 8.27 30.14 0.66
N GLY A 408 7.54 29.01 0.68
CA GLY A 408 7.56 28.06 1.79
C GLY A 408 8.93 27.41 1.97
N GLN A 409 9.60 27.02 0.88
CA GLN A 409 10.99 26.52 0.94
C GLN A 409 11.94 27.57 1.53
N THR A 410 11.84 28.84 1.09
CA THR A 410 12.67 29.95 1.58
C THR A 410 12.38 30.23 3.05
N MET A 411 11.11 30.19 3.47
CA MET A 411 10.70 30.30 4.88
C MET A 411 11.40 29.23 5.73
N LEU A 412 11.31 27.97 5.36
CA LEU A 412 11.96 26.87 6.07
C LEU A 412 13.49 27.01 6.06
N ALA A 413 14.10 27.29 4.91
CA ALA A 413 15.53 27.49 4.77
C ALA A 413 16.04 28.69 5.58
N SER A 414 15.21 29.71 5.81
CA SER A 414 15.59 30.89 6.60
C SER A 414 15.80 30.59 8.08
N THR A 415 15.20 29.53 8.59
CA THR A 415 15.36 29.06 9.98
C THR A 415 16.64 28.25 10.22
N LEU A 416 17.31 27.81 9.15
CA LEU A 416 18.59 27.10 9.23
C LEU A 416 19.71 28.10 9.63
N ILE A 417 19.91 28.21 10.90
CA ILE A 417 20.96 29.12 11.49
C ILE A 417 21.87 28.24 12.34
N PRO A 418 23.20 28.28 12.16
CA PRO A 418 24.14 27.58 13.00
C PRO A 418 23.94 27.93 14.49
N GLN A 419 23.80 26.89 15.33
CA GLN A 419 23.62 27.06 16.78
C GLN A 419 24.96 27.03 17.51
N PRO A 420 25.16 27.81 18.62
CA PRO A 420 26.36 27.70 19.44
C PRO A 420 26.46 26.29 20.10
N HIS A 421 27.71 25.86 20.33
CA HIS A 421 28.10 24.54 20.82
C HIS A 421 27.31 23.96 22.04
N SER A 422 26.75 24.82 22.89
CA SER A 422 26.07 24.38 24.11
C SER A 422 24.72 23.75 23.91
N MET A 423 24.09 23.90 22.71
CA MET A 423 22.76 23.39 22.41
C MET A 423 22.76 22.04 21.64
N ILE A 424 23.91 21.64 21.08
CA ILE A 424 23.98 20.47 20.17
C ILE A 424 24.02 19.14 20.93
N HIS A 425 24.40 19.17 22.22
CA HIS A 425 24.48 17.99 23.06
C HIS A 425 23.26 17.76 23.98
N ALA A 426 22.22 18.59 23.88
CA ALA A 426 20.99 18.37 24.62
C ALA A 426 20.22 17.20 23.98
N PRO A 427 19.70 16.23 24.77
CA PRO A 427 18.82 15.20 24.23
C PRO A 427 17.61 15.85 23.54
N LEU A 428 17.22 15.35 22.39
CA LEU A 428 16.02 15.80 21.65
C LEU A 428 14.73 15.79 22.51
N GLU A 429 14.76 15.16 23.67
CA GLU A 429 13.63 15.04 24.60
C GLU A 429 13.35 16.31 25.41
N GLU A 430 14.35 17.19 25.62
CA GLU A 430 14.22 18.36 26.49
C GLU A 430 13.86 19.67 25.76
N ASP A 431 13.87 19.71 24.41
CA ASP A 431 13.75 20.97 23.66
C ASP A 431 12.41 21.16 22.97
N VAL A 432 11.38 21.51 23.73
CA VAL A 432 10.07 21.98 23.20
C VAL A 432 10.19 23.32 22.43
N ASN A 433 11.30 24.03 22.56
CA ASN A 433 11.49 25.38 21.99
C ASN A 433 12.49 25.47 20.83
N MET A 434 12.90 24.34 20.22
CA MET A 434 13.80 24.40 19.06
C MET A 434 13.09 24.92 17.81
N SER A 435 13.77 25.81 17.07
CA SER A 435 13.26 26.20 15.74
C SER A 435 13.30 25.02 14.76
N PHE A 436 12.49 25.07 13.70
CA PHE A 436 12.52 24.07 12.62
C PHE A 436 13.94 23.79 12.12
N GLY A 437 14.67 24.86 11.81
CA GLY A 437 16.05 24.75 11.30
C GLY A 437 17.01 24.14 12.32
N SER A 438 16.88 24.50 13.60
CA SER A 438 17.73 23.93 14.66
C SER A 438 17.50 22.42 14.81
N MET A 439 16.23 21.95 14.78
CA MET A 439 15.92 20.52 14.81
C MET A 439 16.44 19.78 13.58
N LEU A 440 16.30 20.37 12.39
CA LEU A 440 16.79 19.75 11.16
C LEU A 440 18.32 19.64 11.15
N LEU A 441 19.03 20.69 11.59
CA LEU A 441 20.50 20.69 11.72
C LEU A 441 20.97 19.68 12.78
N HIS A 442 20.27 19.60 13.91
CA HIS A 442 20.53 18.59 14.93
C HIS A 442 20.37 17.17 14.36
N GLY A 443 19.29 16.90 13.62
CA GLY A 443 19.08 15.62 12.96
C GLY A 443 20.14 15.28 11.89
N LEU A 444 20.73 16.27 11.23
CA LEU A 444 21.85 16.10 10.30
C LEU A 444 23.21 15.90 10.98
N THR A 445 23.33 16.16 12.27
CA THR A 445 24.57 15.99 13.04
C THR A 445 24.54 14.61 13.67
N LEU A 446 25.51 13.74 13.33
CA LEU A 446 25.62 12.42 13.94
C LEU A 446 26.06 12.54 15.40
N SER A 447 25.45 11.80 16.33
CA SER A 447 25.97 11.61 17.69
C SER A 447 26.65 10.23 17.85
N GLU A 448 27.17 9.88 19.03
CA GLU A 448 27.99 8.69 19.25
C GLU A 448 27.15 7.37 19.36
N GLY A 449 26.35 7.00 18.33
CA GLY A 449 25.55 5.78 18.34
C GLY A 449 25.09 5.28 16.98
N ASP A 450 24.79 4.00 16.86
CA ASP A 450 24.39 3.34 15.60
C ASP A 450 23.05 3.85 15.03
N GLY A 451 22.18 4.44 15.88
CA GLY A 451 20.88 4.97 15.47
C GLY A 451 20.92 6.31 14.73
N ASP A 452 22.01 7.04 14.84
CA ASP A 452 22.12 8.43 14.39
C ASP A 452 22.20 8.59 12.87
N LEU A 453 22.73 7.58 12.16
CA LEU A 453 22.83 7.62 10.71
C LEU A 453 21.43 7.55 10.04
N GLU A 454 20.52 6.84 10.64
CA GLU A 454 19.12 6.78 10.19
C GLU A 454 18.42 8.14 10.38
N THR A 455 18.58 8.76 11.54
CA THR A 455 18.06 10.12 11.81
C THR A 455 18.63 11.13 10.83
N CYS A 456 19.94 11.04 10.53
CA CYS A 456 20.59 11.88 9.52
C CYS A 456 19.95 11.69 8.11
N CYS A 457 19.63 10.45 7.72
CA CYS A 457 18.96 10.17 6.46
C CYS A 457 17.55 10.75 6.39
N ARG A 458 16.80 10.67 7.48
CA ARG A 458 15.46 11.22 7.59
C ARG A 458 15.49 12.74 7.48
N ALA A 459 16.42 13.39 8.17
CA ALA A 459 16.66 14.82 8.05
C ALA A 459 17.11 15.21 6.63
N ALA A 460 17.98 14.41 6.00
CA ALA A 460 18.43 14.61 4.63
C ALA A 460 17.28 14.51 3.60
N SER A 461 16.31 13.63 3.83
CA SER A 461 15.10 13.55 3.00
C SER A 461 14.31 14.85 3.03
N VAL A 462 14.03 15.38 4.22
CA VAL A 462 13.33 16.68 4.38
C VAL A 462 14.12 17.82 3.72
N LEU A 463 15.44 17.88 3.94
CA LEU A 463 16.30 18.87 3.30
C LEU A 463 16.21 18.79 1.77
N SER A 464 16.14 17.59 1.21
CA SER A 464 16.01 17.40 -0.24
C SER A 464 14.76 18.07 -0.83
N HIS A 465 13.63 18.05 -0.10
CA HIS A 465 12.40 18.73 -0.52
C HIS A 465 12.53 20.26 -0.45
N ILE A 466 13.26 20.78 0.56
CA ILE A 466 13.51 22.22 0.70
C ILE A 466 14.41 22.75 -0.42
N LEU A 467 15.37 21.96 -0.88
CA LEU A 467 16.32 22.36 -1.92
C LEU A 467 15.83 22.14 -3.36
N LYS A 468 14.86 21.24 -3.56
CA LYS A 468 14.38 20.87 -4.89
C LYS A 468 13.91 22.10 -5.67
N ASP A 469 14.44 22.28 -6.88
CA ASP A 469 14.07 23.34 -7.83
C ASP A 469 14.17 24.79 -7.28
N ASN A 470 14.98 25.02 -6.22
CA ASN A 470 15.15 26.33 -5.59
C ASN A 470 16.64 26.69 -5.38
N VAL A 471 17.20 27.39 -6.34
CA VAL A 471 18.62 27.78 -6.35
C VAL A 471 18.97 28.64 -5.13
N HIS A 472 18.06 29.55 -4.71
CA HIS A 472 18.31 30.43 -3.54
C HIS A 472 18.47 29.60 -2.25
N CYS A 473 17.63 28.62 -2.02
CA CYS A 473 17.75 27.70 -0.88
C CYS A 473 19.04 26.87 -0.96
N LYS A 474 19.40 26.37 -2.15
CA LYS A 474 20.64 25.61 -2.38
C LYS A 474 21.87 26.44 -2.03
N GLU A 475 21.96 27.71 -2.49
CA GLU A 475 23.08 28.62 -2.19
C GLU A 475 23.13 29.01 -0.74
N ARG A 476 21.99 29.26 -0.08
CA ARG A 476 21.92 29.60 1.33
C ARG A 476 22.50 28.49 2.21
N VAL A 477 22.13 27.27 1.96
CA VAL A 477 22.56 26.10 2.75
C VAL A 477 24.05 25.78 2.57
N LEU A 478 24.70 26.21 1.48
CA LEU A 478 26.13 26.08 1.32
C LEU A 478 26.98 26.87 2.37
N GLN A 479 26.38 27.86 2.99
CA GLN A 479 27.05 28.70 3.99
C GLN A 479 26.94 28.14 5.41
N ILE A 480 26.32 26.99 5.59
CA ILE A 480 26.07 26.38 6.88
C ILE A 480 27.17 25.35 7.17
N ASP A 481 27.84 25.54 8.29
CA ASP A 481 28.80 24.59 8.83
C ASP A 481 28.10 23.62 9.81
N LEU A 482 28.40 22.34 9.68
CA LEU A 482 28.03 21.31 10.65
C LEU A 482 29.22 20.95 11.52
N GLU A 483 28.95 20.76 12.81
CA GLU A 483 29.95 20.28 13.75
C GLU A 483 30.26 18.78 13.56
N ALA A 484 31.45 18.41 14.03
CA ALA A 484 31.83 17.02 14.06
C ALA A 484 31.25 16.35 15.31
N PRO A 485 30.52 15.21 15.16
CA PRO A 485 29.98 14.47 16.30
C PRO A 485 31.08 13.84 17.16
N THR A 486 32.24 13.55 16.58
CA THR A 486 33.40 12.96 17.28
C THR A 486 34.66 13.74 16.91
N PRO A 487 35.66 13.86 17.83
CA PRO A 487 36.94 14.49 17.51
C PRO A 487 37.69 13.83 16.35
N SER A 488 37.41 12.57 16.07
CA SER A 488 37.97 11.78 14.94
C SER A 488 37.51 12.26 13.56
N LEU A 489 36.37 12.96 13.46
CA LEU A 489 35.83 13.50 12.22
C LEU A 489 36.24 14.96 11.94
N GLY A 490 37.04 15.56 12.82
CA GLY A 490 37.60 16.90 12.64
C GLY A 490 36.78 18.02 13.29
N GLY A 491 37.02 19.29 12.91
CA GLY A 491 36.29 20.48 13.37
C GLY A 491 35.02 20.79 12.57
N PRO A 492 34.35 21.92 12.82
CA PRO A 492 33.23 22.37 11.98
C PRO A 492 33.64 22.48 10.52
N GLU A 493 32.78 22.08 9.62
CA GLU A 493 33.01 22.16 8.17
C GLU A 493 31.70 22.32 7.41
N PRO A 494 31.74 22.85 6.15
CA PRO A 494 30.56 23.03 5.34
C PRO A 494 29.69 21.77 5.28
N MET A 495 28.39 21.93 5.41
CA MET A 495 27.41 20.83 5.47
C MET A 495 27.60 19.83 4.29
N MET A 496 27.84 20.33 3.09
CA MET A 496 28.06 19.48 1.91
C MET A 496 29.26 18.54 2.11
N HIS A 497 30.38 19.04 2.63
CA HIS A 497 31.56 18.22 2.90
C HIS A 497 31.31 17.18 3.98
N ARG A 498 30.56 17.55 5.02
CA ARG A 498 30.15 16.65 6.10
C ARG A 498 29.28 15.49 5.58
N LEU A 499 28.29 15.80 4.74
CA LEU A 499 27.40 14.77 4.17
C LEU A 499 28.16 13.79 3.26
N VAL A 500 29.16 14.25 2.50
CA VAL A 500 30.02 13.35 1.72
C VAL A 500 30.86 12.43 2.63
N LYS A 501 31.33 12.93 3.78
CA LYS A 501 32.02 12.09 4.77
C LYS A 501 31.06 11.04 5.37
N TYR A 502 29.81 11.40 5.65
CA TYR A 502 28.81 10.43 6.12
C TYR A 502 28.50 9.36 5.06
N LEU A 503 28.45 9.76 3.79
CA LEU A 503 28.32 8.82 2.68
C LEU A 503 29.49 7.81 2.64
N ALA A 504 30.72 8.28 2.86
CA ALA A 504 31.90 7.42 2.94
C ALA A 504 31.90 6.53 4.20
N LEU A 505 31.44 7.05 5.33
CA LEU A 505 31.29 6.29 6.57
C LEU A 505 30.31 5.14 6.39
N ALA A 506 29.12 5.40 5.78
CA ALA A 506 28.13 4.37 5.48
C ALA A 506 28.70 3.25 4.58
N SER A 507 29.57 3.60 3.61
CA SER A 507 30.26 2.61 2.77
C SER A 507 31.19 1.72 3.60
N SER A 508 31.89 2.30 4.60
CA SER A 508 32.86 1.55 5.43
C SER A 508 32.17 0.60 6.40
N MET A 509 30.98 0.93 6.90
CA MET A 509 30.19 0.06 7.77
C MET A 509 29.70 -1.19 7.05
N LYS A 510 29.24 -1.06 5.79
CA LYS A 510 28.86 -2.20 4.95
C LYS A 510 29.99 -3.23 4.76
N SER A 511 31.24 -2.78 4.80
CA SER A 511 32.41 -3.65 4.57
C SER A 511 32.83 -4.44 5.81
N LYS A 512 32.50 -4.01 7.03
CA LYS A 512 32.98 -4.64 8.28
C LYS A 512 32.08 -5.77 8.78
N ASP A 513 30.77 -5.69 8.55
CA ASP A 513 29.81 -6.66 9.06
C ASP A 513 29.36 -7.63 7.95
N GLY A 514 30.18 -8.64 7.73
CA GLY A 514 29.85 -9.78 6.85
C GLY A 514 28.74 -10.70 7.38
N LYS A 515 27.98 -10.29 8.42
CA LYS A 515 26.77 -10.95 8.92
C LYS A 515 25.61 -9.96 8.96
N ALA A 516 24.50 -10.39 8.44
CA ALA A 516 23.24 -9.73 8.28
C ALA A 516 22.68 -9.11 9.60
N SER A 517 23.19 -7.94 9.97
CA SER A 517 22.52 -7.07 10.93
C SER A 517 22.62 -5.66 10.39
N ALA A 518 21.75 -5.29 9.58
CA ALA A 518 21.30 -3.92 9.42
C ALA A 518 20.49 -3.77 8.12
N SER A 519 19.22 -4.13 8.17
CA SER A 519 18.20 -3.67 7.22
C SER A 519 18.26 -2.13 7.06
N GLY A 520 18.66 -1.39 8.10
CA GLY A 520 18.76 0.07 8.10
C GLY A 520 19.87 0.69 7.25
N SER A 521 20.97 -0.01 6.96
CA SER A 521 22.10 0.61 6.24
C SER A 521 21.95 0.63 4.71
N MET A 522 21.01 -0.10 4.14
CA MET A 522 20.87 -0.23 2.67
C MET A 522 20.31 1.04 1.99
N TYR A 523 19.53 1.84 2.67
CA TYR A 523 18.88 3.05 2.10
C TYR A 523 19.63 4.35 2.38
N VAL A 524 20.58 4.34 3.31
CA VAL A 524 21.33 5.54 3.76
C VAL A 524 22.07 6.18 2.59
N GLN A 525 22.89 5.40 1.87
CA GLN A 525 23.67 5.94 0.75
C GLN A 525 22.81 6.46 -0.39
N PRO A 526 21.76 5.73 -0.87
CA PRO A 526 20.84 6.26 -1.88
C PRO A 526 20.16 7.58 -1.48
N ILE A 527 19.76 7.76 -0.20
CA ILE A 527 19.11 9.00 0.24
C ILE A 527 20.12 10.17 0.24
N LEU A 528 21.31 9.96 0.76
CA LEU A 528 22.34 11.00 0.75
C LEU A 528 22.77 11.34 -0.69
N LEU A 529 22.92 10.35 -1.56
CA LEU A 529 23.19 10.59 -2.99
C LEU A 529 22.05 11.34 -3.66
N LYS A 530 20.79 11.00 -3.38
CA LYS A 530 19.62 11.75 -3.87
C LYS A 530 19.67 13.22 -3.45
N LEU A 531 19.94 13.47 -2.16
CA LEU A 531 20.08 14.86 -1.66
C LEU A 531 21.17 15.61 -2.42
N LEU A 532 22.36 15.01 -2.62
CA LEU A 532 23.46 15.65 -3.32
C LEU A 532 23.13 15.91 -4.79
N VAL A 533 22.49 14.95 -5.49
CA VAL A 533 22.02 15.14 -6.87
C VAL A 533 21.02 16.31 -6.94
N ILE A 534 20.02 16.36 -6.06
CA ILE A 534 19.08 17.49 -6.02
C ILE A 534 19.82 18.82 -5.73
N TRP A 535 20.83 18.80 -4.86
CA TRP A 535 21.54 20.00 -4.47
C TRP A 535 22.43 20.56 -5.58
N LEU A 536 23.18 19.71 -6.30
CA LEU A 536 24.07 20.11 -7.40
C LEU A 536 23.30 20.51 -8.66
N SER A 537 22.15 19.89 -8.90
CA SER A 537 21.33 20.20 -10.08
C SER A 537 21.09 21.69 -10.21
N ASP A 538 21.35 22.27 -11.37
CA ASP A 538 21.13 23.68 -11.71
C ASP A 538 21.71 24.68 -10.68
N CYS A 539 22.78 24.30 -9.96
CA CYS A 539 23.43 25.17 -8.98
C CYS A 539 24.95 25.18 -9.13
N GLN A 540 25.44 26.14 -9.90
CA GLN A 540 26.88 26.31 -10.15
C GLN A 540 27.73 26.45 -8.88
N ARG A 541 27.23 27.18 -7.88
CA ARG A 541 27.95 27.38 -6.60
C ARG A 541 28.05 26.08 -5.79
N ALA A 542 27.02 25.23 -5.84
CA ALA A 542 27.06 23.94 -5.20
C ALA A 542 28.10 23.02 -5.85
N VAL A 543 28.17 23.02 -7.19
CA VAL A 543 29.18 22.27 -7.95
C VAL A 543 30.59 22.78 -7.62
N GLN A 544 30.80 24.10 -7.52
CA GLN A 544 32.08 24.64 -7.12
C GLN A 544 32.50 24.19 -5.71
N CYS A 545 31.61 24.34 -4.73
CA CYS A 545 31.85 23.90 -3.36
C CYS A 545 32.17 22.39 -3.29
N PHE A 546 31.47 21.58 -4.06
CA PHE A 546 31.73 20.12 -4.14
C PHE A 546 33.10 19.80 -4.71
N LEU A 547 33.52 20.49 -5.77
CA LEU A 547 34.80 20.31 -6.46
C LEU A 547 35.99 20.96 -5.72
N ASP A 548 35.77 21.86 -4.77
CA ASP A 548 36.81 22.43 -3.92
C ASP A 548 37.54 21.37 -3.09
N SER A 549 36.85 20.27 -2.78
CA SER A 549 37.41 19.12 -2.09
C SER A 549 37.71 17.98 -3.06
N ARG A 550 38.98 17.84 -3.48
CA ARG A 550 39.41 16.74 -4.40
C ARG A 550 39.01 15.33 -3.96
N PRO A 551 39.02 14.98 -2.65
CA PRO A 551 38.56 13.68 -2.19
C PRO A 551 37.13 13.33 -2.61
N HIS A 552 36.23 14.28 -2.77
CA HIS A 552 34.82 14.00 -3.14
C HIS A 552 34.70 13.33 -4.49
N LEU A 553 35.32 13.90 -5.50
CA LEU A 553 35.30 13.32 -6.86
C LEU A 553 36.00 11.94 -6.89
N THR A 554 37.12 11.83 -6.16
CA THR A 554 37.85 10.54 -6.05
C THR A 554 36.98 9.46 -5.43
N TYR A 555 36.29 9.79 -4.32
CA TYR A 555 35.40 8.88 -3.64
C TYR A 555 34.25 8.40 -4.54
N LEU A 556 33.61 9.31 -5.30
CA LEU A 556 32.52 8.93 -6.21
C LEU A 556 33.01 8.02 -7.34
N LEU A 557 34.20 8.27 -7.89
CA LEU A 557 34.82 7.40 -8.91
C LEU A 557 35.14 6.01 -8.36
N GLU A 558 35.59 5.93 -7.13
CA GLU A 558 35.80 4.67 -6.41
C GLU A 558 34.48 3.95 -6.13
N LEU A 559 33.43 4.67 -5.74
CA LEU A 559 32.09 4.11 -5.49
C LEU A 559 31.49 3.48 -6.75
N ILE A 560 31.65 4.11 -7.90
CA ILE A 560 31.21 3.54 -9.19
C ILE A 560 31.91 2.21 -9.48
N SER A 561 33.19 2.08 -9.12
CA SER A 561 34.00 0.88 -9.34
C SER A 561 33.88 -0.16 -8.22
N ASN A 562 33.29 0.21 -7.07
CA ASN A 562 33.19 -0.67 -5.91
C ASN A 562 32.27 -1.88 -6.17
N PRO A 563 32.76 -3.13 -6.07
CA PRO A 563 31.93 -4.31 -6.29
C PRO A 563 30.80 -4.49 -5.26
N THR A 564 30.98 -3.94 -4.04
CA THR A 564 29.98 -4.06 -2.96
C THR A 564 28.87 -3.02 -3.04
N ALA A 565 29.03 -1.96 -3.83
CA ALA A 565 28.01 -0.93 -4.03
C ALA A 565 26.86 -1.46 -4.90
N THR A 566 25.64 -1.06 -4.56
CA THR A 566 24.43 -1.43 -5.31
C THR A 566 24.38 -0.74 -6.68
N ILE A 567 23.59 -1.28 -7.60
CA ILE A 567 23.39 -0.69 -8.93
C ILE A 567 22.87 0.76 -8.82
N CYS A 568 21.96 1.01 -7.87
CA CYS A 568 21.40 2.33 -7.61
C CYS A 568 22.47 3.32 -7.13
N GLU A 569 23.32 2.94 -6.18
CA GLU A 569 24.42 3.77 -5.67
C GLU A 569 25.40 4.14 -6.76
N LYS A 570 25.78 3.18 -7.62
CA LYS A 570 26.68 3.43 -8.75
C LYS A 570 26.08 4.38 -9.77
N GLY A 571 24.80 4.19 -10.09
CA GLY A 571 24.09 5.06 -11.04
C GLY A 571 23.90 6.48 -10.53
N LEU A 572 23.52 6.66 -9.26
CA LEU A 572 23.38 7.97 -8.64
C LEU A 572 24.74 8.69 -8.45
N ALA A 573 25.81 7.94 -8.14
CA ALA A 573 27.17 8.50 -8.11
C ALA A 573 27.61 8.96 -9.51
N ALA A 574 27.29 8.21 -10.55
CA ALA A 574 27.55 8.64 -11.93
C ALA A 574 26.73 9.88 -12.32
N ALA A 575 25.47 9.97 -11.90
CA ALA A 575 24.65 11.18 -12.09
C ALA A 575 25.28 12.41 -11.42
N LEU A 576 25.72 12.26 -10.18
CA LEU A 576 26.36 13.35 -9.43
C LEU A 576 27.67 13.84 -10.08
N ILE A 577 28.49 12.91 -10.58
CA ILE A 577 29.68 13.28 -11.37
C ILE A 577 29.28 13.98 -12.68
N GLY A 578 28.24 13.49 -13.34
CA GLY A 578 27.69 14.10 -14.56
C GLY A 578 27.21 15.53 -14.33
N GLU A 579 26.56 15.83 -13.19
CA GLU A 579 26.20 17.20 -12.83
C GLU A 579 27.42 18.08 -12.63
N CYS A 580 28.51 17.55 -12.04
CA CYS A 580 29.79 18.24 -11.97
C CYS A 580 30.40 18.55 -13.35
N VAL A 581 29.99 17.86 -14.41
CA VAL A 581 30.39 18.20 -15.80
C VAL A 581 29.46 19.26 -16.39
N ILE A 582 28.14 19.10 -16.26
CA ILE A 582 27.13 19.98 -16.88
C ILE A 582 27.17 21.39 -16.28
N TYR A 583 27.11 21.50 -14.95
CA TYR A 583 26.96 22.79 -14.25
C TYR A 583 28.30 23.40 -13.85
N ASN A 584 29.44 22.84 -14.28
CA ASN A 584 30.76 23.33 -14.00
C ASN A 584 31.15 24.46 -14.95
N LYS A 585 31.35 25.68 -14.44
CA LYS A 585 31.91 26.83 -15.18
C LYS A 585 33.32 27.20 -14.74
N ILE A 586 33.99 26.31 -13.99
CA ILE A 586 35.38 26.54 -13.58
C ILE A 586 36.29 26.38 -14.81
N THR A 587 37.15 27.35 -15.06
CA THR A 587 38.12 27.34 -16.18
C THR A 587 39.52 26.97 -15.71
N GLU A 588 39.74 26.79 -14.40
CA GLU A 588 41.04 26.39 -13.84
C GLU A 588 41.44 24.99 -14.29
N SER A 589 42.67 24.86 -14.80
CA SER A 589 43.22 23.57 -15.21
C SER A 589 43.21 22.55 -14.05
N GLY A 590 42.65 21.40 -14.26
CA GLY A 590 42.52 20.31 -13.27
C GLY A 590 41.21 20.29 -12.48
N ARG A 591 40.34 21.30 -12.64
CA ARG A 591 38.98 21.37 -12.06
C ARG A 591 37.91 21.69 -13.09
N ASP A 592 38.28 21.94 -14.28
CA ASP A 592 37.37 22.21 -15.39
C ASP A 592 36.66 20.94 -15.88
N ALA A 593 35.54 21.10 -16.58
CA ALA A 593 34.72 20.00 -17.06
C ALA A 593 35.53 19.00 -17.92
N PHE A 594 36.46 19.48 -18.75
CA PHE A 594 37.34 18.62 -19.54
C PHE A 594 38.21 17.71 -18.65
N SER A 595 38.81 18.26 -17.58
CA SER A 595 39.65 17.48 -16.65
C SER A 595 38.86 16.41 -15.92
N ILE A 596 37.58 16.69 -15.61
CA ILE A 596 36.68 15.69 -15.00
C ILE A 596 36.40 14.57 -15.99
N VAL A 597 36.03 14.89 -17.25
CA VAL A 597 35.78 13.87 -18.30
C VAL A 597 37.04 13.05 -18.59
N ASP A 598 38.21 13.69 -18.66
CA ASP A 598 39.49 12.96 -18.82
C ASP A 598 39.75 12.00 -17.63
N THR A 599 39.48 12.44 -16.39
CA THR A 599 39.61 11.59 -15.20
C THR A 599 38.66 10.41 -15.23
N ILE A 600 37.40 10.60 -15.69
CA ILE A 600 36.44 9.50 -15.88
C ILE A 600 36.96 8.51 -16.93
N SER A 601 37.46 9.02 -18.05
CA SER A 601 38.00 8.22 -19.14
C SER A 601 39.20 7.37 -18.68
N GLN A 602 40.09 7.95 -17.88
CA GLN A 602 41.31 7.27 -17.42
C GLN A 602 41.04 6.25 -16.30
N LYS A 603 40.14 6.56 -15.35
CA LYS A 603 39.91 5.71 -14.17
C LYS A 603 38.86 4.60 -14.42
N ASN A 604 37.75 4.95 -15.02
CA ASN A 604 36.60 4.08 -15.16
C ASN A 604 36.32 3.63 -16.59
N GLY A 605 36.78 4.45 -17.58
CA GLY A 605 36.42 4.31 -18.99
C GLY A 605 34.98 4.85 -19.25
N LEU A 606 34.81 5.64 -20.32
CA LEU A 606 33.54 6.26 -20.67
C LEU A 606 32.40 5.24 -20.88
N THR A 607 32.74 4.13 -21.57
CA THR A 607 31.75 3.06 -21.78
C THR A 607 31.24 2.43 -20.47
N SER A 608 32.17 2.14 -19.56
CA SER A 608 31.81 1.59 -18.24
C SER A 608 30.99 2.59 -17.41
N PHE A 609 31.31 3.89 -17.51
CA PHE A 609 30.58 4.96 -16.85
C PHE A 609 29.13 5.04 -17.35
N PHE A 610 28.89 5.06 -18.66
CA PHE A 610 27.55 5.07 -19.23
C PHE A 610 26.77 3.77 -18.95
N LEU A 611 27.45 2.63 -18.87
CA LEU A 611 26.81 1.36 -18.53
C LEU A 611 26.14 1.40 -17.14
N LYS A 612 26.65 2.22 -16.20
CA LYS A 612 26.03 2.35 -14.85
C LYS A 612 24.64 2.99 -14.92
N PHE A 613 24.41 3.89 -15.83
CA PHE A 613 23.06 4.42 -16.07
C PHE A 613 22.14 3.37 -16.68
N ASP A 614 22.62 2.62 -17.66
CA ASP A 614 21.83 1.57 -18.31
C ASP A 614 21.45 0.46 -17.32
N GLU A 615 22.39 0.06 -16.44
CA GLU A 615 22.15 -0.89 -15.35
C GLU A 615 21.10 -0.35 -14.37
N MET A 616 21.22 0.91 -13.95
CA MET A 616 20.28 1.56 -13.03
C MET A 616 18.87 1.69 -13.62
N GLN A 617 18.75 2.10 -14.89
CA GLN A 617 17.44 2.21 -15.55
C GLN A 617 16.72 0.87 -15.72
N LYS A 618 17.49 -0.22 -15.90
CA LYS A 618 16.95 -1.59 -16.00
C LYS A 618 16.67 -2.21 -14.63
N SER A 619 17.13 -1.60 -13.54
CA SER A 619 16.88 -2.11 -12.19
C SER A 619 15.41 -2.13 -11.86
N LEU A 620 15.01 -3.04 -10.97
CA LEU A 620 13.62 -3.17 -10.53
C LEU A 620 13.10 -1.86 -9.90
N LEU A 621 13.95 -1.15 -9.14
CA LEU A 621 13.61 0.14 -8.52
C LEU A 621 13.19 1.19 -9.53
N PHE A 622 13.92 1.33 -10.65
CA PHE A 622 13.64 2.33 -11.67
C PHE A 622 12.53 1.92 -12.65
N THR A 623 12.31 0.62 -12.85
CA THR A 623 11.23 0.10 -13.73
C THR A 623 9.90 0.03 -13.01
N SER A 624 9.90 -0.23 -11.70
CA SER A 624 8.69 -0.28 -10.87
C SER A 624 8.21 1.09 -10.38
N ALA A 625 9.02 2.15 -10.50
CA ALA A 625 8.66 3.51 -10.12
C ALA A 625 7.54 4.06 -11.02
N LYS A 626 6.30 3.65 -10.74
CA LYS A 626 5.07 4.14 -11.37
C LYS A 626 4.49 5.27 -10.53
N PRO A 627 3.69 6.17 -11.12
CA PRO A 627 2.85 7.07 -10.34
C PRO A 627 2.05 6.25 -9.32
N ALA A 628 1.90 6.77 -8.12
CA ALA A 628 1.20 6.07 -7.04
C ALA A 628 -0.17 5.59 -7.53
N LEU A 629 -0.37 4.28 -7.56
CA LEU A 629 -1.66 3.69 -7.91
C LEU A 629 -2.68 4.06 -6.82
N PRO A 630 -3.96 4.30 -7.18
CA PRO A 630 -5.01 4.46 -6.19
C PRO A 630 -5.03 3.24 -5.28
N ARG A 631 -5.18 3.47 -3.98
CA ARG A 631 -5.22 2.40 -2.99
C ARG A 631 -6.39 1.48 -3.27
N LYS A 632 -6.18 0.19 -3.02
CA LYS A 632 -7.27 -0.78 -3.01
C LYS A 632 -8.33 -0.32 -1.98
N PRO A 633 -9.62 -0.42 -2.31
CA PRO A 633 -10.67 -0.07 -1.36
C PRO A 633 -10.56 -0.90 -0.09
N LEU A 634 -10.79 -0.25 1.04
CA LEU A 634 -10.88 -0.94 2.34
C LEU A 634 -12.23 -1.65 2.37
N THR A 635 -12.22 -2.95 2.15
CA THR A 635 -13.41 -3.80 2.21
C THR A 635 -13.47 -4.53 3.55
N ARG A 636 -14.63 -5.07 3.90
CA ARG A 636 -14.82 -5.86 5.13
C ARG A 636 -13.80 -7.01 5.27
N SER A 637 -13.49 -7.69 4.15
CA SER A 637 -12.48 -8.76 4.12
C SER A 637 -11.04 -8.26 4.28
N THR A 638 -10.71 -7.07 3.73
CA THR A 638 -9.37 -6.48 3.88
C THR A 638 -9.18 -5.82 5.25
N ALA A 639 -10.26 -5.34 5.89
CA ALA A 639 -10.22 -4.79 7.22
C ALA A 639 -9.94 -5.85 8.30
N ALA A 640 -10.43 -7.07 8.10
CA ALA A 640 -10.14 -8.19 9.01
C ALA A 640 -8.64 -8.57 9.03
N SER A 641 -7.92 -8.35 7.94
CA SER A 641 -6.47 -8.60 7.86
C SER A 641 -5.61 -7.44 8.38
N MET A 642 -6.23 -6.31 8.79
CA MET A 642 -5.49 -5.16 9.34
C MET A 642 -4.94 -5.40 10.77
N SER A 643 -5.42 -6.42 11.48
CA SER A 643 -4.84 -6.82 12.77
C SER A 643 -3.39 -7.32 12.63
N ASP A 644 -2.98 -7.75 11.43
CA ASP A 644 -1.64 -8.28 11.16
C ASP A 644 -0.67 -7.21 10.58
N PHE A 645 -1.12 -5.96 10.43
CA PHE A 645 -0.29 -4.90 9.79
C PHE A 645 0.84 -4.38 10.68
N GLU A 646 0.80 -4.60 12.00
CA GLU A 646 1.94 -4.27 12.87
C GLU A 646 3.11 -5.24 12.70
N ASP A 647 2.85 -6.50 12.25
CA ASP A 647 3.85 -7.57 12.13
C ASP A 647 4.31 -7.89 10.69
N VAL A 648 3.63 -7.34 9.65
CA VAL A 648 3.91 -7.74 8.25
C VAL A 648 5.20 -7.11 7.69
N ASP A 649 5.62 -5.94 8.22
CA ASP A 649 6.86 -5.29 7.74
C ASP A 649 8.14 -6.04 8.10
N GLU A 650 8.12 -6.90 9.14
CA GLU A 650 9.30 -7.71 9.51
C GLU A 650 9.35 -9.10 8.85
N ARG A 651 8.22 -9.68 8.45
CA ARG A 651 8.17 -11.05 7.91
C ARG A 651 8.32 -11.15 6.39
N GLU A 652 7.86 -10.15 5.62
CA GLU A 652 8.09 -10.13 4.17
C GLU A 652 9.52 -9.75 3.75
N ALA A 653 10.29 -9.12 4.65
CA ALA A 653 11.67 -8.73 4.40
C ALA A 653 12.68 -9.90 4.47
N THR A 654 12.30 -11.08 4.98
CA THR A 654 13.24 -12.19 5.19
C THR A 654 13.40 -13.18 4.05
N ASP A 655 12.50 -13.18 3.06
CA ASP A 655 12.50 -14.19 2.00
C ASP A 655 12.90 -13.69 0.59
N GLN A 656 13.13 -12.39 0.39
CA GLN A 656 13.67 -11.89 -0.87
C GLN A 656 15.12 -11.40 -0.71
N LYS A 657 16.07 -12.27 -0.90
CA LYS A 657 17.48 -11.96 -1.18
C LYS A 657 17.60 -11.21 -2.52
N ASN A 658 17.04 -10.02 -2.68
CA ASN A 658 17.33 -9.16 -3.82
C ASN A 658 17.03 -7.69 -3.50
N GLU A 659 18.08 -6.91 -3.35
CA GLU A 659 18.38 -5.50 -3.69
C GLU A 659 17.31 -4.40 -3.52
N SER A 660 16.08 -4.64 -3.13
CA SER A 660 15.07 -3.58 -3.05
C SER A 660 14.35 -3.53 -1.70
N HIS A 661 14.93 -2.78 -0.77
CA HIS A 661 14.19 -2.37 0.43
C HIS A 661 12.96 -1.54 0.02
N PRO A 662 11.74 -1.77 0.55
CA PRO A 662 10.51 -1.05 0.18
C PRO A 662 10.65 0.47 0.26
N MET A 663 11.46 0.97 1.20
CA MET A 663 11.77 2.37 1.37
C MET A 663 12.43 3.00 0.14
N LEU A 664 13.31 2.27 -0.55
CA LEU A 664 13.99 2.82 -1.73
C LEU A 664 13.01 3.13 -2.87
N GLY A 665 12.01 2.26 -3.08
CA GLY A 665 10.97 2.51 -4.09
C GLY A 665 10.10 3.72 -3.80
N MET A 666 9.96 4.11 -2.53
CA MET A 666 9.19 5.28 -2.12
C MET A 666 10.03 6.56 -2.09
N VAL A 667 11.30 6.48 -1.68
CA VAL A 667 12.25 7.61 -1.68
C VAL A 667 12.67 7.97 -3.09
N LEU A 668 12.90 6.97 -3.97
CA LEU A 668 13.19 7.15 -5.39
C LEU A 668 11.87 7.07 -6.19
N ASP A 669 11.00 8.04 -5.95
CA ASP A 669 9.68 8.09 -6.58
C ASP A 669 9.74 8.32 -8.10
N SER A 670 8.58 8.20 -8.76
CA SER A 670 8.47 8.36 -10.21
C SER A 670 8.95 9.71 -10.72
N GLN A 671 8.78 10.78 -9.96
CA GLN A 671 9.23 12.13 -10.33
C GLN A 671 10.76 12.21 -10.31
N PHE A 672 11.40 11.68 -9.27
CA PHE A 672 12.86 11.64 -9.17
C PHE A 672 13.47 10.71 -10.23
N VAL A 673 12.86 9.56 -10.48
CA VAL A 673 13.30 8.65 -11.54
C VAL A 673 13.21 9.30 -12.92
N PHE A 674 12.12 10.04 -13.20
CA PHE A 674 11.99 10.79 -14.45
C PHE A 674 13.08 11.88 -14.55
N PHE A 675 13.29 12.65 -13.49
CA PHE A 675 14.33 13.67 -13.41
C PHE A 675 15.73 13.08 -13.70
N VAL A 676 16.09 11.94 -13.07
CA VAL A 676 17.39 11.27 -13.31
C VAL A 676 17.52 10.78 -14.73
N LYS A 677 16.43 10.31 -15.36
CA LYS A 677 16.46 9.90 -16.80
C LYS A 677 16.71 11.09 -17.74
N GLU A 678 16.08 12.22 -17.44
CA GLU A 678 16.29 13.46 -18.22
C GLU A 678 17.71 14.00 -18.03
N LEU A 679 18.19 13.99 -16.79
CA LEU A 679 19.56 14.37 -16.44
C LEU A 679 20.60 13.48 -17.13
N GLU A 680 20.37 12.17 -17.20
CA GLU A 680 21.26 11.25 -17.90
C GLU A 680 21.40 11.59 -19.40
N ALA A 681 20.31 11.92 -20.08
CA ALA A 681 20.36 12.32 -21.47
C ALA A 681 21.25 13.55 -21.66
N GLN A 682 21.11 14.55 -20.80
CA GLN A 682 21.95 15.76 -20.80
C GLN A 682 23.42 15.43 -20.47
N ILE A 683 23.68 14.54 -19.52
CA ILE A 683 25.05 14.11 -19.16
C ILE A 683 25.73 13.43 -20.36
N ARG A 684 25.03 12.52 -21.05
CA ARG A 684 25.58 11.85 -22.22
C ARG A 684 25.95 12.84 -23.33
N GLU A 685 25.06 13.75 -23.65
CA GLU A 685 25.28 14.78 -24.66
C GLU A 685 26.48 15.66 -24.30
N GLN A 686 26.55 16.18 -23.10
CA GLN A 686 27.60 17.10 -22.65
C GLN A 686 29.00 16.43 -22.58
N ILE A 687 29.08 15.19 -22.09
CA ILE A 687 30.35 14.43 -22.06
C ILE A 687 30.86 14.16 -23.46
N VAL A 688 29.97 13.76 -24.37
CA VAL A 688 30.35 13.54 -25.79
C VAL A 688 30.80 14.83 -26.44
N GLU A 689 30.14 15.94 -26.24
CA GLU A 689 30.54 17.25 -26.73
C GLU A 689 31.93 17.65 -26.22
N ILE A 690 32.17 17.56 -24.90
CA ILE A 690 33.48 17.92 -24.31
C ILE A 690 34.59 16.99 -24.82
N TYR A 691 34.33 15.69 -24.94
CA TYR A 691 35.30 14.71 -25.39
C TYR A 691 35.64 14.88 -26.88
N SER A 692 34.69 15.33 -27.69
CA SER A 692 34.89 15.61 -29.13
C SER A 692 35.65 16.90 -29.40
N HIS A 693 35.74 17.83 -28.41
CA HIS A 693 36.46 19.11 -28.55
C HIS A 693 37.67 19.16 -27.57
N PRO A 694 38.74 18.41 -27.82
CA PRO A 694 39.91 18.44 -26.94
C PRO A 694 40.53 19.84 -26.91
N LYS A 695 40.93 20.33 -25.72
CA LYS A 695 41.67 21.56 -25.58
C LYS A 695 42.95 21.50 -26.42
N SER A 696 43.13 22.46 -27.32
CA SER A 696 44.37 22.58 -28.07
C SER A 696 45.52 22.86 -27.07
N GLN A 697 46.40 21.86 -26.89
CA GLN A 697 47.70 22.15 -26.29
C GLN A 697 48.40 23.14 -27.21
N VAL A 698 49.06 24.17 -26.64
CA VAL A 698 49.83 25.11 -27.39
C VAL A 698 50.84 24.29 -28.25
N ALA A 699 50.66 24.30 -29.57
CA ALA A 699 51.53 23.56 -30.43
C ALA A 699 52.96 24.12 -30.34
N VAL A 700 53.87 23.30 -29.84
CA VAL A 700 55.29 23.58 -29.94
C VAL A 700 55.65 23.40 -31.41
N ILE A 701 56.22 24.43 -32.03
CA ILE A 701 56.65 24.35 -33.42
C ILE A 701 57.70 23.20 -33.55
N PRO A 702 57.43 22.15 -34.34
CA PRO A 702 58.38 21.05 -34.46
C PRO A 702 59.69 21.59 -35.05
N ALA A 703 60.83 21.09 -34.57
CA ALA A 703 62.15 21.47 -35.06
C ALA A 703 62.34 21.30 -36.59
N GLU A 704 61.50 20.44 -37.20
CA GLU A 704 61.47 20.20 -38.67
C GLU A 704 60.87 21.40 -39.47
N LEU A 705 60.24 22.35 -38.79
CA LEU A 705 59.60 23.52 -39.36
C LEU A 705 60.42 24.80 -39.14
N GLU A 706 61.61 24.72 -38.52
CA GLU A 706 62.49 25.86 -38.44
C GLU A 706 63.08 26.17 -39.81
N GLN A 707 63.24 27.47 -40.13
CA GLN A 707 63.79 27.91 -41.39
C GLN A 707 65.23 27.46 -41.58
N SER A 708 65.51 26.70 -42.65
CA SER A 708 66.87 26.22 -42.89
C SER A 708 67.80 27.35 -43.32
N SER A 709 69.09 27.31 -42.91
CA SER A 709 70.09 28.33 -43.25
C SER A 709 70.28 28.40 -44.74
N GLY A 710 69.79 29.47 -45.42
CA GLY A 710 69.87 29.68 -46.90
C GLY A 710 68.55 29.44 -47.67
N GLU A 711 67.42 29.08 -46.95
CA GLU A 711 66.12 28.92 -47.56
C GLU A 711 65.47 30.31 -47.79
N SER A 712 64.88 30.54 -48.99
CA SER A 712 64.21 31.81 -49.28
C SER A 712 62.90 31.87 -48.49
N ASP A 713 62.41 33.06 -48.03
CA ASP A 713 61.19 33.25 -47.36
C ASP A 713 59.97 32.69 -48.14
N GLY A 714 60.01 32.74 -49.43
CA GLY A 714 58.97 32.18 -50.31
C GLY A 714 58.87 30.65 -50.26
N ASP A 715 60.00 29.97 -50.23
CA ASP A 715 60.02 28.49 -50.08
C ASP A 715 59.70 28.04 -48.74
N TYR A 716 60.09 28.75 -47.71
CA TYR A 716 59.72 28.51 -46.30
C TYR A 716 58.20 28.65 -46.09
N ILE A 717 57.56 29.74 -46.57
CA ILE A 717 56.13 29.94 -46.51
C ILE A 717 55.35 28.82 -47.24
N GLN A 718 55.88 28.38 -48.36
CA GLN A 718 55.27 27.31 -49.16
C GLN A 718 55.42 25.90 -48.52
N ARG A 719 56.51 25.68 -47.81
CA ARG A 719 56.69 24.49 -46.95
C ARG A 719 55.75 24.49 -45.74
N LEU A 720 55.60 25.66 -45.05
CA LEU A 720 54.66 25.82 -43.97
C LEU A 720 53.19 25.68 -44.40
N LYS A 721 52.83 26.18 -45.60
CA LYS A 721 51.50 26.03 -46.13
C LYS A 721 51.17 24.55 -46.40
N ARG A 722 52.08 23.79 -47.03
CA ARG A 722 51.89 22.36 -47.27
C ARG A 722 51.79 21.58 -45.95
N PHE A 723 52.61 21.95 -44.97
CA PHE A 723 52.52 21.32 -43.64
C PHE A 723 51.16 21.59 -42.98
N MET A 724 50.71 22.87 -43.01
CA MET A 724 49.38 23.23 -42.46
C MET A 724 48.25 22.51 -43.21
N GLU A 725 48.29 22.40 -44.51
CA GLU A 725 47.30 21.66 -45.30
C GLU A 725 47.29 20.17 -44.89
N LYS A 726 48.46 19.55 -44.73
CA LYS A 726 48.55 18.19 -44.22
C LYS A 726 47.99 18.01 -42.82
N GLN A 727 48.31 18.92 -41.88
CA GLN A 727 47.82 18.90 -40.51
C GLN A 727 46.30 19.15 -40.43
N CYS A 728 45.75 20.05 -41.26
CA CYS A 728 44.33 20.27 -41.38
C CYS A 728 43.60 19.00 -41.86
N LEU A 729 44.14 18.28 -42.80
CA LEU A 729 43.59 17.01 -43.27
C LEU A 729 43.65 15.92 -42.20
N GLU A 730 44.77 15.82 -41.45
CA GLU A 730 44.91 14.90 -40.33
C GLU A 730 43.94 15.20 -39.18
N ILE A 731 43.76 16.49 -38.84
CA ILE A 731 42.80 16.95 -37.84
C ILE A 731 41.39 16.63 -38.31
N GLN A 732 41.06 16.85 -39.58
CA GLN A 732 39.75 16.57 -40.12
C GLN A 732 39.44 15.06 -40.13
N ASP A 733 40.42 14.21 -40.43
CA ASP A 733 40.31 12.75 -40.31
C ASP A 733 40.13 12.28 -38.86
N LEU A 734 40.90 12.84 -37.90
CA LEU A 734 40.79 12.55 -36.48
C LEU A 734 39.46 13.00 -35.93
N LEU A 735 38.96 14.19 -36.31
CA LEU A 735 37.63 14.68 -35.91
C LEU A 735 36.51 13.79 -36.48
N SER A 736 36.63 13.34 -37.72
CA SER A 736 35.70 12.40 -38.33
C SER A 736 35.70 11.05 -37.62
N ARG A 737 36.88 10.51 -37.29
CA ARG A 737 37.00 9.25 -36.51
C ARG A 737 36.43 9.42 -35.07
N ASN A 738 36.72 10.53 -34.42
CA ASN A 738 36.17 10.83 -33.10
C ASN A 738 34.64 10.98 -33.12
N SER A 739 34.10 11.62 -34.17
CA SER A 739 32.64 11.72 -34.36
C SER A 739 32.00 10.34 -34.54
N ILE A 740 32.62 9.47 -35.38
CA ILE A 740 32.14 8.10 -35.59
C ILE A 740 32.23 7.29 -34.29
N LEU A 741 33.35 7.39 -33.55
CA LEU A 741 33.54 6.71 -32.29
C LEU A 741 32.54 7.21 -31.21
N ALA A 742 32.28 8.53 -31.18
CA ALA A 742 31.30 9.13 -30.28
C ALA A 742 29.87 8.69 -30.64
N GLU A 743 29.52 8.62 -31.94
CA GLU A 743 28.24 8.07 -32.37
C GLU A 743 28.13 6.55 -32.07
N ASP A 744 29.17 5.79 -32.21
CA ASP A 744 29.18 4.37 -31.89
C ASP A 744 29.12 4.12 -30.40
N LEU A 745 29.74 4.96 -29.56
CA LEU A 745 29.56 4.96 -28.09
C LEU A 745 28.15 5.31 -27.69
N ALA A 746 27.56 6.31 -28.36
CA ALA A 746 26.16 6.71 -28.08
C ALA A 746 25.15 5.64 -28.56
N LYS A 747 25.46 4.90 -29.65
CA LYS A 747 24.61 3.83 -30.20
C LYS A 747 24.75 2.50 -29.45
N THR A 748 25.93 2.18 -28.87
CA THR A 748 26.11 0.95 -28.08
C THR A 748 25.34 0.94 -26.77
N GLY A 749 24.85 2.09 -26.26
CA GLY A 749 23.90 2.18 -25.18
C GLY A 749 22.44 1.81 -25.53
N GLY A 750 22.12 1.53 -26.79
CA GLY A 750 20.72 1.43 -27.22
C GLY A 750 20.35 0.29 -28.19
N ASN A 751 21.15 -0.77 -28.43
CA ASN A 751 20.60 -1.99 -29.06
C ASN A 751 21.70 -3.03 -29.29
N VAL A 752 21.72 -4.09 -28.52
CA VAL A 752 22.34 -5.36 -28.93
C VAL A 752 21.20 -6.23 -29.47
N SER A 753 20.92 -6.08 -30.73
CA SER A 753 20.26 -7.12 -31.51
C SER A 753 20.51 -6.88 -33.02
N SER A 754 21.11 -7.91 -33.63
CA SER A 754 21.20 -8.26 -35.03
C SER A 754 22.38 -7.73 -35.88
N GLN A 755 23.15 -8.71 -36.24
CA GLN A 755 23.84 -8.91 -37.51
C GLN A 755 25.18 -8.20 -37.75
N ILE A 756 26.24 -8.97 -37.63
CA ILE A 756 27.35 -8.92 -38.57
C ILE A 756 27.76 -10.35 -38.95
N GLU A 757 27.48 -10.71 -40.21
CA GLU A 757 28.09 -11.83 -40.90
C GLU A 757 29.43 -11.39 -41.56
N HIS A 758 30.38 -12.29 -41.46
CA HIS A 758 31.49 -12.63 -42.36
C HIS A 758 32.88 -12.01 -42.23
N LYS A 759 33.78 -12.96 -41.96
CA LYS A 759 35.15 -13.20 -42.42
C LYS A 759 36.28 -12.56 -41.66
N THR A 760 36.94 -13.34 -40.79
CA THR A 760 38.29 -13.91 -41.06
C THR A 760 38.83 -14.74 -39.91
N SER A 761 39.16 -15.98 -40.24
CA SER A 761 40.35 -16.75 -39.80
C SER A 761 40.51 -17.19 -38.37
N GLY A 762 40.15 -18.42 -38.06
CA GLY A 762 40.97 -19.49 -37.45
C GLY A 762 41.34 -19.46 -35.95
N GLY A 763 41.34 -18.32 -35.29
CA GLY A 763 41.79 -18.18 -33.89
C GLY A 763 40.69 -17.84 -32.90
N VAL A 764 39.62 -17.24 -33.35
CA VAL A 764 38.54 -16.69 -32.53
C VAL A 764 37.49 -17.77 -32.21
N GLU A 765 37.35 -18.79 -33.06
CA GLU A 765 36.36 -19.87 -32.86
C GLU A 765 36.63 -20.74 -31.63
N ARG A 766 37.89 -20.97 -31.24
CA ARG A 766 38.22 -21.72 -30.00
C ARG A 766 37.87 -20.95 -28.75
N LEU A 767 38.09 -19.64 -28.72
CA LEU A 767 37.71 -18.78 -27.60
C LEU A 767 36.18 -18.62 -27.51
N GLN A 768 35.47 -18.56 -28.65
CA GLN A 768 34.02 -18.52 -28.65
C GLN A 768 33.39 -19.85 -28.21
N VAL A 769 33.96 -20.98 -28.58
CA VAL A 769 33.48 -22.30 -28.10
C VAL A 769 33.70 -22.46 -26.60
N ASP A 770 34.82 -21.97 -26.05
CA ASP A 770 35.09 -22.03 -24.62
C ASP A 770 34.22 -21.05 -23.81
N THR A 771 33.86 -19.88 -24.36
CA THR A 771 32.91 -18.97 -23.77
C THR A 771 31.49 -19.53 -23.80
N LEU A 772 31.03 -20.08 -24.91
CA LEU A 772 29.72 -20.72 -25.03
C LEU A 772 29.61 -21.97 -24.15
N ARG A 773 30.69 -22.74 -23.98
CA ARG A 773 30.72 -23.87 -23.01
C ARG A 773 30.56 -23.38 -21.57
N ARG A 774 31.21 -22.27 -21.23
CA ARG A 774 31.08 -21.69 -19.89
C ARG A 774 29.67 -21.16 -19.65
N GLU A 775 29.10 -20.43 -20.59
CA GLU A 775 27.71 -19.94 -20.54
C GLU A 775 26.68 -21.08 -20.48
N LEU A 776 26.92 -22.16 -21.21
CA LEU A 776 26.09 -23.36 -21.13
C LEU A 776 26.18 -24.00 -19.75
N GLN A 777 27.37 -24.07 -19.16
CA GLN A 777 27.58 -24.62 -17.82
C GLN A 777 26.96 -23.75 -16.73
N GLU A 778 27.05 -22.42 -16.87
CA GLU A 778 26.37 -21.47 -15.98
C GLU A 778 24.86 -21.55 -16.10
N SER A 779 24.32 -21.70 -17.32
CA SER A 779 22.87 -21.87 -17.52
C SER A 779 22.36 -23.21 -16.98
N PHE A 780 23.16 -24.28 -17.06
CA PHE A 780 22.86 -25.55 -16.42
C PHE A 780 22.82 -25.42 -14.90
N GLN A 781 23.77 -24.72 -14.29
CA GLN A 781 23.77 -24.46 -12.83
C GLN A 781 22.56 -23.61 -12.41
N ARG A 782 22.21 -22.58 -13.19
CA ARG A 782 20.98 -21.78 -12.94
C ARG A 782 19.71 -22.64 -13.04
N LEU A 783 19.66 -23.57 -13.98
CA LEU A 783 18.53 -24.47 -14.17
C LEU A 783 18.37 -25.45 -12.98
N GLU A 784 19.47 -25.92 -12.41
CA GLU A 784 19.47 -26.76 -11.20
C GLU A 784 19.06 -25.96 -9.95
N THR A 785 19.53 -24.71 -9.80
CA THR A 785 19.11 -23.86 -8.69
C THR A 785 17.62 -23.53 -8.77
N LEU A 786 17.11 -23.19 -9.97
CA LEU A 786 15.69 -22.93 -10.18
C LEU A 786 14.80 -24.17 -9.93
N LYS A 787 15.28 -25.37 -10.26
CA LYS A 787 14.57 -26.63 -9.91
C LYS A 787 14.51 -26.84 -8.40
N ALA A 788 15.60 -26.56 -7.68
CA ALA A 788 15.65 -26.67 -6.23
C ALA A 788 14.73 -25.64 -5.56
N GLU A 789 14.70 -24.40 -6.05
CA GLU A 789 13.76 -23.36 -5.59
C GLU A 789 12.30 -23.73 -5.86
N LYS A 790 12.00 -24.24 -7.05
CA LYS A 790 10.65 -24.72 -7.38
C LYS A 790 10.20 -25.82 -6.39
N ALA A 791 11.05 -26.80 -6.10
CA ALA A 791 10.73 -27.85 -5.15
C ALA A 791 10.51 -27.31 -3.73
N ARG A 792 11.26 -26.27 -3.32
CA ARG A 792 11.06 -25.59 -2.03
C ARG A 792 9.72 -24.87 -1.97
N ILE A 793 9.38 -24.10 -3.02
CA ILE A 793 8.09 -23.39 -3.10
C ILE A 793 6.91 -24.37 -3.13
N GLU A 794 7.04 -25.50 -3.82
CA GLU A 794 6.01 -26.56 -3.82
C GLU A 794 5.81 -27.18 -2.43
N ALA A 795 6.90 -27.37 -1.64
CA ALA A 795 6.83 -27.85 -0.27
C ALA A 795 6.19 -26.82 0.68
N GLU A 796 6.50 -25.52 0.51
CA GLU A 796 5.88 -24.41 1.27
C GLU A 796 4.40 -24.25 0.91
N SER A 797 4.06 -24.29 -0.36
CA SER A 797 2.66 -24.28 -0.82
C SER A 797 1.83 -25.43 -0.22
N SER A 798 2.44 -26.61 -0.07
CA SER A 798 1.82 -27.76 0.60
C SER A 798 1.58 -27.50 2.10
N LYS A 799 2.52 -26.87 2.80
CA LYS A 799 2.35 -26.48 4.22
C LYS A 799 1.23 -25.46 4.40
N HIS A 800 1.19 -24.44 3.54
CA HIS A 800 0.13 -23.43 3.60
C HIS A 800 -1.25 -24.01 3.29
N ARG A 801 -1.34 -24.98 2.36
CA ARG A 801 -2.59 -25.66 2.09
C ARG A 801 -3.07 -26.48 3.28
N ASN A 802 -2.16 -27.16 3.99
CA ASN A 802 -2.49 -27.89 5.21
C ASN A 802 -2.93 -26.95 6.36
N LEU A 803 -2.31 -25.78 6.47
CA LEU A 803 -2.70 -24.77 7.44
C LEU A 803 -4.08 -24.18 7.13
N ALA A 804 -4.34 -23.87 5.85
CA ALA A 804 -5.66 -23.41 5.40
C ALA A 804 -6.76 -24.43 5.72
N SER A 805 -6.51 -25.71 5.43
CA SER A 805 -7.46 -26.77 5.76
C SER A 805 -7.72 -26.93 7.28
N LYS A 806 -6.70 -26.65 8.12
CA LYS A 806 -6.89 -26.63 9.56
C LYS A 806 -7.74 -25.44 9.99
N MET A 807 -7.47 -24.24 9.45
CA MET A 807 -8.27 -23.04 9.74
C MET A 807 -9.73 -23.19 9.28
N GLU A 808 -9.97 -23.84 8.13
CA GLU A 808 -11.32 -24.16 7.67
C GLU A 808 -12.05 -25.09 8.66
N SER A 809 -11.35 -26.09 9.21
CA SER A 809 -11.91 -26.97 10.23
C SER A 809 -12.24 -26.21 11.53
N ASP A 810 -11.38 -25.31 11.95
CA ASP A 810 -11.57 -24.50 13.17
C ASP A 810 -12.73 -23.50 12.99
N LEU A 811 -12.86 -22.86 11.80
CA LEU A 811 -13.98 -22.01 11.45
C LEU A 811 -15.32 -22.77 11.42
N LYS A 812 -15.29 -24.01 10.91
CA LYS A 812 -16.49 -24.86 10.90
C LYS A 812 -16.94 -25.16 12.33
N SER A 813 -16.01 -25.53 13.21
CA SER A 813 -16.30 -25.80 14.62
C SER A 813 -16.87 -24.58 15.34
N LEU A 814 -16.37 -23.37 15.04
CA LEU A 814 -16.90 -22.11 15.56
C LEU A 814 -18.31 -21.81 15.03
N SER A 815 -18.54 -22.06 13.74
CA SER A 815 -19.88 -21.91 13.14
C SER A 815 -20.92 -22.85 13.77
N ASP A 816 -20.53 -24.11 14.01
CA ASP A 816 -21.40 -25.09 14.67
C ASP A 816 -21.72 -24.68 16.11
N ALA A 817 -20.75 -24.11 16.83
CA ALA A 817 -20.98 -23.57 18.19
C ALA A 817 -21.91 -22.34 18.15
N TYR A 818 -21.75 -21.46 17.16
CA TYR A 818 -22.61 -20.29 16.98
C TYR A 818 -24.07 -20.71 16.67
N ASN A 819 -24.26 -21.66 15.76
CA ASN A 819 -25.59 -22.20 15.44
C ASN A 819 -26.27 -22.86 16.66
N SER A 820 -25.47 -23.55 17.51
CA SER A 820 -25.96 -24.14 18.74
C SER A 820 -26.42 -23.06 19.74
N LEU A 821 -25.68 -21.96 19.84
CA LEU A 821 -26.05 -20.82 20.70
C LEU A 821 -27.30 -20.11 20.17
N GLU A 822 -27.43 -19.96 18.87
CA GLU A 822 -28.60 -19.34 18.23
C GLU A 822 -29.86 -20.20 18.43
N GLN A 823 -29.76 -21.52 18.34
CA GLN A 823 -30.84 -22.44 18.66
C GLN A 823 -31.24 -22.33 20.14
N ALA A 824 -30.29 -22.22 21.07
CA ALA A 824 -30.57 -22.04 22.49
C ALA A 824 -31.29 -20.69 22.76
N ASN A 825 -30.84 -19.61 22.12
CA ASN A 825 -31.52 -18.32 22.18
C ASN A 825 -32.97 -18.37 21.66
N PHE A 826 -33.17 -19.06 20.51
CA PHE A 826 -34.51 -19.22 19.96
C PHE A 826 -35.43 -20.04 20.88
N GLN A 827 -34.90 -21.05 21.57
CA GLN A 827 -35.65 -21.80 22.60
C GLN A 827 -36.00 -20.91 23.77
N LEU A 828 -35.05 -20.12 24.27
CA LEU A 828 -35.31 -19.15 25.38
C LEU A 828 -36.32 -18.08 24.97
N GLU A 829 -36.28 -17.57 23.73
CA GLU A 829 -37.31 -16.63 23.26
C GLU A 829 -38.70 -17.28 23.18
N ARG A 830 -38.81 -18.54 22.75
CA ARG A 830 -40.08 -19.28 22.80
C ARG A 830 -40.58 -19.47 24.20
N GLU A 831 -39.74 -19.79 25.19
CA GLU A 831 -40.09 -19.93 26.58
C GLU A 831 -40.55 -18.60 27.19
N VAL A 832 -39.84 -17.50 26.92
CA VAL A 832 -40.23 -16.15 27.33
C VAL A 832 -41.57 -15.73 26.69
N LYS A 833 -41.81 -16.11 25.44
CA LYS A 833 -43.07 -15.83 24.75
C LYS A 833 -44.23 -16.68 25.29
N ALA A 834 -43.95 -17.95 25.62
CA ALA A 834 -44.90 -18.83 26.30
C ALA A 834 -45.24 -18.33 27.72
N LEU A 835 -44.26 -17.87 28.49
CA LEU A 835 -44.47 -17.26 29.81
C LEU A 835 -45.25 -15.93 29.75
N LYS A 836 -45.06 -15.15 28.66
CA LYS A 836 -45.83 -13.89 28.46
C LYS A 836 -47.27 -14.11 27.96
N SER A 837 -47.58 -15.26 27.33
CA SER A 837 -48.90 -15.54 26.76
C SER A 837 -49.79 -16.44 27.62
N GLY A 838 -49.32 -17.11 28.68
CA GLY A 838 -50.05 -18.02 29.53
C GLY A 838 -50.47 -17.36 30.84
N GLY A 839 -51.77 -17.17 31.00
CA GLY A 839 -52.33 -16.79 32.29
C GLY A 839 -52.09 -17.83 33.37
N ALA A 840 -51.73 -17.37 34.54
CA ALA A 840 -51.78 -18.03 35.86
C ALA A 840 -51.29 -19.50 35.94
N VAL A 841 -49.96 -19.64 36.08
CA VAL A 841 -49.32 -20.86 36.59
C VAL A 841 -48.61 -20.48 37.89
N PRO A 842 -48.62 -21.32 38.92
CA PRO A 842 -48.06 -20.98 40.20
C PRO A 842 -46.60 -20.69 40.10
N ILE A 843 -46.19 -19.60 40.73
CA ILE A 843 -44.80 -19.11 40.72
C ILE A 843 -43.90 -20.20 41.32
N PRO A 844 -42.95 -20.77 40.56
CA PRO A 844 -41.92 -21.60 41.17
C PRO A 844 -41.07 -20.75 42.10
N ASP A 845 -40.64 -21.35 43.19
CA ASP A 845 -39.82 -20.71 44.19
C ASP A 845 -38.52 -20.14 43.60
N VAL A 846 -38.48 -18.83 43.42
CA VAL A 846 -37.35 -18.10 42.77
C VAL A 846 -36.05 -18.32 43.52
N GLU A 847 -36.10 -18.66 44.83
CA GLU A 847 -34.93 -18.96 45.64
C GLU A 847 -34.35 -20.36 45.34
N ALA A 848 -35.20 -21.33 45.02
CA ALA A 848 -34.74 -22.66 44.61
C ALA A 848 -34.03 -22.60 43.26
N ILE A 849 -34.54 -21.84 42.30
CA ILE A 849 -33.91 -21.65 40.96
C ILE A 849 -32.60 -20.84 41.06
N LYS A 850 -32.55 -19.86 41.96
CA LYS A 850 -31.29 -19.13 42.23
C LYS A 850 -30.25 -20.00 42.94
N ALA A 851 -30.66 -20.92 43.79
CA ALA A 851 -29.74 -21.86 44.45
C ALA A 851 -29.17 -22.87 43.45
N GLU A 852 -30.02 -23.39 42.55
CA GLU A 852 -29.59 -24.35 41.49
C GLU A 852 -28.66 -23.68 40.48
N ALA A 853 -28.94 -22.46 40.06
CA ALA A 853 -28.07 -21.69 39.15
C ALA A 853 -26.73 -21.30 39.78
N ARG A 854 -26.69 -21.05 41.11
CA ARG A 854 -25.42 -20.81 41.84
C ARG A 854 -24.58 -22.08 41.94
N ASP A 855 -25.21 -23.21 42.21
CA ASP A 855 -24.55 -24.51 42.34
C ASP A 855 -23.98 -24.96 40.98
N GLU A 856 -24.67 -24.63 39.87
CA GLU A 856 -24.21 -24.93 38.52
C GLU A 856 -23.05 -24.03 38.09
N ALA A 857 -23.14 -22.73 38.34
CA ALA A 857 -22.06 -21.78 38.10
C ALA A 857 -20.80 -22.06 38.95
N GLN A 858 -20.99 -22.54 40.20
CA GLN A 858 -19.87 -22.92 41.04
C GLN A 858 -19.18 -24.19 40.57
N LYS A 859 -19.93 -25.18 40.05
CA LYS A 859 -19.35 -26.37 39.42
C LYS A 859 -18.60 -26.08 38.11
N GLU A 860 -19.11 -25.13 37.28
CA GLU A 860 -18.38 -24.69 36.08
C GLU A 860 -17.10 -23.96 36.46
N SER A 861 -17.13 -23.05 37.43
CA SER A 861 -15.95 -22.36 37.90
C SER A 861 -14.91 -23.29 38.54
N GLU A 862 -15.34 -24.32 39.28
CA GLU A 862 -14.43 -25.35 39.82
C GLU A 862 -13.81 -26.24 38.75
N ALA A 863 -14.55 -26.49 37.66
CA ALA A 863 -14.02 -27.24 36.52
C ALA A 863 -12.97 -26.40 35.72
N GLU A 864 -13.25 -25.12 35.50
CA GLU A 864 -12.30 -24.19 34.86
C GLU A 864 -11.02 -23.98 35.68
N LEU A 865 -11.17 -23.85 37.03
CA LEU A 865 -10.03 -23.79 37.95
C LEU A 865 -9.17 -25.06 37.91
N ASN A 866 -9.80 -26.21 37.77
CA ASN A 866 -9.09 -27.49 37.72
C ASN A 866 -8.35 -27.65 36.38
N ASP A 867 -8.93 -27.19 35.29
CA ASP A 867 -8.28 -27.18 33.99
C ASP A 867 -7.09 -26.20 33.95
N LEU A 868 -7.24 -25.01 34.55
CA LEU A 868 -6.16 -24.05 34.72
C LEU A 868 -5.02 -24.61 35.58
N LEU A 869 -5.32 -25.35 36.69
CA LEU A 869 -4.32 -26.00 37.53
C LEU A 869 -3.58 -27.09 36.76
N VAL A 870 -4.26 -27.84 35.89
CA VAL A 870 -3.61 -28.86 35.03
C VAL A 870 -2.71 -28.20 34.02
N CYS A 871 -3.13 -27.11 33.40
CA CYS A 871 -2.28 -26.32 32.50
C CYS A 871 -1.06 -25.74 33.22
N LEU A 872 -1.25 -25.15 34.39
CA LEU A 872 -0.15 -24.63 35.23
C LEU A 872 0.86 -25.71 35.61
N GLY A 873 0.39 -26.92 35.98
CA GLY A 873 1.26 -28.05 36.29
C GLY A 873 2.05 -28.55 35.06
N GLN A 874 1.45 -28.48 33.88
CA GLN A 874 2.17 -28.80 32.65
C GLN A 874 3.27 -27.76 32.30
N GLU A 875 2.98 -26.47 32.47
CA GLU A 875 3.96 -25.41 32.27
C GLU A 875 5.09 -25.47 33.30
N GLN A 876 4.76 -25.74 34.56
CA GLN A 876 5.75 -25.92 35.63
C GLN A 876 6.70 -27.11 35.34
N SER A 877 6.16 -28.21 34.79
CA SER A 877 6.98 -29.36 34.37
C SER A 877 7.88 -29.03 33.17
N LYS A 878 7.43 -28.14 32.29
CA LYS A 878 8.27 -27.65 31.18
C LYS A 878 9.39 -26.73 31.68
N VAL A 879 9.09 -25.84 32.61
CA VAL A 879 10.10 -24.98 33.28
C VAL A 879 11.14 -25.81 34.01
N GLU A 880 10.74 -26.84 34.78
CA GLU A 880 11.67 -27.73 35.47
C GLU A 880 12.60 -28.48 34.48
N LYS A 881 12.06 -28.97 33.36
CA LYS A 881 12.88 -29.63 32.34
C LYS A 881 13.85 -28.67 31.65
N LEU A 882 13.45 -27.43 31.41
CA LEU A 882 14.30 -26.41 30.82
C LEU A 882 15.39 -25.96 31.80
N SER A 883 15.04 -25.77 33.08
CA SER A 883 15.98 -25.44 34.15
C SER A 883 17.02 -26.55 34.36
N ALA A 884 16.59 -27.81 34.35
CA ALA A 884 17.52 -28.95 34.44
C ALA A 884 18.48 -28.99 33.24
N ARG A 885 17.98 -28.63 32.03
CA ARG A 885 18.83 -28.61 30.83
C ARG A 885 19.80 -27.43 30.81
N LEU A 886 19.42 -26.28 31.35
CA LEU A 886 20.30 -25.12 31.50
C LEU A 886 21.41 -25.40 32.54
N LEU A 887 21.08 -26.07 33.65
CA LEU A 887 22.08 -26.56 34.65
C LEU A 887 23.08 -27.55 34.04
N GLU A 888 22.62 -28.48 33.17
CA GLU A 888 23.53 -29.38 32.42
C GLU A 888 24.46 -28.61 31.47
N LEU A 889 24.04 -27.48 30.95
CA LEU A 889 24.84 -26.61 30.07
C LEU A 889 25.77 -25.66 30.83
N GLY A 890 25.68 -25.62 32.18
CA GLY A 890 26.56 -24.84 33.06
C GLY A 890 26.07 -23.38 33.24
N GLU A 891 24.86 -23.07 32.91
CA GLU A 891 24.24 -21.75 33.11
C GLU A 891 23.59 -21.67 34.50
N ASP A 892 23.68 -20.51 35.12
CA ASP A 892 23.10 -20.20 36.45
C ASP A 892 21.66 -19.73 36.27
N VAL A 893 20.68 -20.64 36.46
CA VAL A 893 19.26 -20.43 36.24
C VAL A 893 18.70 -19.34 37.15
N ASP A 894 19.19 -19.21 38.39
CA ASP A 894 18.73 -18.20 39.34
C ASP A 894 19.10 -16.79 38.88
N LYS A 895 20.24 -16.62 38.23
CA LYS A 895 20.62 -15.32 37.60
C LYS A 895 19.84 -14.97 36.36
N LEU A 896 19.35 -15.96 35.60
CA LEU A 896 18.53 -15.74 34.42
C LEU A 896 17.08 -15.41 34.77
N LEU A 897 16.64 -15.81 35.96
CA LEU A 897 15.30 -15.50 36.48
C LEU A 897 15.27 -14.22 37.36
N GLU A 898 16.44 -13.69 37.76
CA GLU A 898 16.55 -12.41 38.47
C GLU A 898 16.15 -11.26 37.52
N GLY A 899 14.91 -10.80 37.61
CA GLY A 899 14.37 -9.72 36.80
C GLY A 899 13.02 -10.00 36.10
N ILE A 900 12.50 -11.20 36.16
CA ILE A 900 11.20 -11.56 35.56
C ILE A 900 10.04 -11.42 36.57
N GLY A 901 10.31 -11.14 37.87
CA GLY A 901 9.33 -11.16 38.97
C GLY A 901 8.75 -9.80 39.40
N ASP A 902 9.27 -8.65 38.95
CA ASP A 902 8.99 -7.37 39.60
C ASP A 902 7.83 -6.53 38.98
N ASP A 903 7.14 -7.02 37.95
CA ASP A 903 6.12 -6.23 37.24
C ASP A 903 4.67 -6.75 37.36
N MET A 904 4.37 -7.60 38.38
CA MET A 904 3.00 -8.03 38.68
C MET A 904 2.60 -7.60 40.11
N GLY A 905 2.61 -6.29 40.31
CA GLY A 905 1.99 -5.70 41.48
C GLY A 905 0.46 -5.77 41.38
N LEU A 906 -0.13 -6.80 42.00
CA LEU A 906 -1.55 -6.80 42.36
C LEU A 906 -1.72 -5.75 43.47
N GLN A 907 -2.36 -4.64 43.13
CA GLN A 907 -2.91 -3.74 44.14
C GLN A 907 -4.14 -4.43 44.74
N ASP A 908 -4.04 -4.80 46.00
CA ASP A 908 -5.18 -5.09 46.86
C ASP A 908 -5.89 -3.75 47.14
N ASP A 909 -7.03 -3.50 46.51
CA ASP A 909 -7.96 -2.46 46.92
C ASP A 909 -8.94 -3.09 47.92
N ASP A 910 -8.59 -2.99 49.21
CA ASP A 910 -9.54 -3.11 50.32
C ASP A 910 -10.45 -1.88 50.29
N GLU A 911 -11.64 -1.99 49.71
CA GLU A 911 -12.74 -1.06 49.97
C GLU A 911 -13.53 -1.57 51.13
N GLU A 912 -13.34 -0.89 52.28
CA GLU A 912 -14.25 -0.97 53.45
C GLU A 912 -15.63 -0.40 53.07
N ASP A 913 -16.66 -1.25 53.19
CA ASP A 913 -18.06 -0.87 53.20
C ASP A 913 -18.34 -0.03 54.46
N GLU A 914 -18.63 1.27 54.31
CA GLU A 914 -19.42 2.01 55.28
C GLU A 914 -20.83 2.25 54.76
N GLU A 915 -21.80 1.71 55.50
CA GLU A 915 -23.25 1.95 55.45
C GLU A 915 -23.56 3.46 55.60
N ASP A 916 -24.37 4.04 54.69
CA ASP A 916 -25.61 4.76 55.06
C ASP A 916 -26.56 4.87 53.84
#